data_65a00c6654b9926af8c1991ab727aee2
#
_entry.id   65a00c6654b9926af8c1991ab727aee2
#
_cell.length_a   1.000
_cell.length_b   1.000
_cell.length_c   1.000
_cell.angle_alpha   90.00
_cell.angle_beta   90.00
_cell.angle_gamma   90.00
#
_symmetry.space_group_name_H-M   'P 1'
#
loop_
_entity.id
_entity.type
_entity.pdbx_description
1 polymer ?
#
loop_
_entity_poly.entity_id
_entity_poly.type
_entity_poly.pdbx_seq_one_letter_code
_entity_poly.pdbx_strand_id
1 'polypeptide(L)'
;MHHLYTFLKSAVCCLSLLAVTTVSATDIHVATNGSDDNDGSEVAPLLTIHKAMEMVQPGDRILVHEGTYVISERIKIPALATNPDLRCELRAWPDDAAGKVIIDGSAMAHTTESAFKMGRCIYVNHLANYWTFYGLVLQHAEDNGMKIEGSYNIVERCTFRWNNDTGLQIGMFKDFSIEETKSFPISGTPQFNPDYTYCRYNKIINCDSYENYDSRSYDGTDDGGDADGFACKLFPGPGTQFYGCRAWTNSDDNWDLYMVYHPVVIDHCWAWHAGYTSDGQEGKNGNGFKLGGGGSAGGAAFDQSVGAHVVTNCVAFGNLHKGFDQNNAYEGMYLFNCVAWGNEYNYRFPTVFKYGMMDIHNCIGWGATAQKNGHNVGNHEFLSPDKDGYQDPTEGTTYNSWTTIDGCSPIKESYKPNGGDYTPATQDHSGEFLSLSVSDFMAEREPDGGLPNNGFARLKPGSIFKDMGMPVIGFTPTRKMTEAQCVAAGLEYVTADDIYIPYNDDAPDFGAYELDGIPFEYTIPEIIEITCTTGNSSQEVVVGDAIADIVYQWNDAGTQAVVEGLAEGLTYTVAGNTLTISGTPQAGCTFKVTVTGDEGEGVKPVTTSGVITIVRPYRVITGDWYPFQDAEADMPSDLKSILSLIQGDKSATTIDPEKEESASGFGKGALCLGESNGGFTLDLGEGVLELKVNLYFTGGRQYKISYTMDDGTTQSVTTEKYKKGTYGNYDILEVAGLSSDDDRIKVRSITFQQNGANGGARIYDMLVKVPSSNSSATDITSANRLKAGKVLKVMHNGRIVIQKDDIYYNIQGQELK
;
A
#
# COMPACT_ATOMS: atom_id res chain seq x y z
N MET A 1 -45.50 -17.12 52.92
CA MET A 1 -45.81 -16.85 51.51
C MET A 1 -45.38 -15.44 51.07
N HIS A 2 -44.32 -14.91 51.62
CA HIS A 2 -43.84 -13.55 51.31
C HIS A 2 -42.35 -13.50 50.90
N HIS A 3 -41.68 -14.66 50.75
CA HIS A 3 -40.30 -14.78 50.37
C HIS A 3 -40.08 -15.44 49.01
N LEU A 4 -41.14 -15.72 48.25
CA LEU A 4 -41.03 -16.35 46.91
C LEU A 4 -41.31 -15.38 45.74
N TYR A 5 -41.62 -14.09 46.01
CA TYR A 5 -41.94 -13.10 45.01
C TYR A 5 -40.81 -12.13 44.67
N THR A 6 -39.69 -12.18 45.42
CA THR A 6 -38.53 -11.29 45.20
C THR A 6 -37.47 -11.97 44.39
N PHE A 7 -37.48 -13.28 44.16
CA PHE A 7 -36.51 -14.02 43.37
C PHE A 7 -36.88 -14.18 41.90
N LEU A 8 -38.12 -13.85 41.49
CA LEU A 8 -38.56 -13.94 40.10
C LEU A 8 -38.49 -12.60 39.32
N LYS A 9 -38.08 -11.51 39.94
CA LYS A 9 -37.90 -10.22 39.26
C LYS A 9 -36.45 -9.86 38.94
N SER A 10 -35.49 -10.67 39.40
CA SER A 10 -34.05 -10.46 39.07
C SER A 10 -33.51 -11.44 38.03
N ALA A 11 -34.35 -12.29 37.43
CA ALA A 11 -33.93 -13.27 36.43
C ALA A 11 -34.46 -12.99 35.02
N VAL A 12 -35.04 -11.80 34.77
CA VAL A 12 -35.59 -11.44 33.45
C VAL A 12 -34.85 -10.25 32.80
N CYS A 13 -33.76 -9.80 33.40
CA CYS A 13 -32.95 -8.75 32.84
C CYS A 13 -31.48 -9.22 32.70
N CYS A 14 -31.18 -10.09 31.77
CA CYS A 14 -29.84 -10.29 31.13
C CYS A 14 -29.89 -11.58 30.29
N LEU A 15 -30.82 -11.66 29.35
CA LEU A 15 -30.66 -12.44 28.13
C LEU A 15 -30.97 -11.51 26.96
N SER A 16 -30.14 -10.49 26.77
CA SER A 16 -29.90 -10.00 25.44
C SER A 16 -29.08 -11.10 24.76
N LEU A 17 -29.76 -12.02 24.07
CA LEU A 17 -29.11 -12.79 23.02
C LEU A 17 -28.43 -11.74 22.10
N LEU A 18 -27.14 -11.65 22.16
CA LEU A 18 -26.38 -11.31 20.98
C LEU A 18 -26.69 -12.47 20.01
N ALA A 19 -27.64 -12.26 19.13
CA ALA A 19 -27.70 -12.98 17.91
C ALA A 19 -26.40 -12.57 17.18
N VAL A 20 -25.38 -13.39 17.27
CA VAL A 20 -24.34 -13.43 16.26
C VAL A 20 -25.13 -13.83 15.02
N THR A 21 -25.55 -12.86 14.24
CA THR A 21 -25.98 -13.10 12.88
C THR A 21 -24.74 -13.59 12.18
N THR A 22 -24.60 -14.90 12.00
CA THR A 22 -23.72 -15.44 10.98
C THR A 22 -24.14 -14.73 9.69
N VAL A 23 -23.29 -13.85 9.18
CA VAL A 23 -23.47 -13.30 7.85
C VAL A 23 -23.32 -14.50 6.93
N SER A 24 -24.43 -15.06 6.49
CA SER A 24 -24.42 -16.09 5.46
C SER A 24 -24.22 -15.36 4.14
N ALA A 25 -23.18 -15.72 3.40
CA ALA A 25 -22.98 -15.23 2.05
C ALA A 25 -24.27 -15.43 1.24
N THR A 26 -24.70 -14.38 0.56
CA THR A 26 -25.92 -14.37 -0.27
C THR A 26 -25.52 -14.35 -1.75
N ASP A 27 -26.21 -15.15 -2.55
CA ASP A 27 -26.10 -15.11 -3.99
C ASP A 27 -27.07 -14.08 -4.57
N ILE A 28 -26.54 -13.12 -5.32
CA ILE A 28 -27.31 -12.08 -6.02
C ILE A 28 -27.20 -12.35 -7.52
N HIS A 29 -28.29 -12.80 -8.13
CA HIS A 29 -28.32 -13.12 -9.56
C HIS A 29 -28.65 -11.90 -10.42
N VAL A 30 -27.91 -11.78 -11.54
CA VAL A 30 -28.11 -10.73 -12.55
C VAL A 30 -28.29 -11.39 -13.91
N ALA A 31 -29.35 -11.07 -14.65
CA ALA A 31 -29.61 -11.61 -15.97
C ALA A 31 -30.20 -10.57 -16.93
N THR A 32 -29.90 -10.66 -18.21
CA THR A 32 -30.38 -9.71 -19.24
C THR A 32 -31.90 -9.66 -19.39
N ASN A 33 -32.61 -10.65 -18.89
CA ASN A 33 -34.07 -10.73 -18.84
C ASN A 33 -34.63 -10.47 -17.42
N GLY A 34 -33.80 -9.99 -16.50
CA GLY A 34 -34.19 -9.65 -15.14
C GLY A 34 -34.90 -8.30 -15.01
N SER A 35 -35.10 -7.85 -13.78
CA SER A 35 -35.64 -6.53 -13.45
C SER A 35 -34.97 -6.00 -12.19
N ASP A 36 -34.62 -4.72 -12.14
CA ASP A 36 -34.03 -4.09 -10.94
C ASP A 36 -35.06 -3.88 -9.81
N ASP A 37 -36.33 -4.18 -10.07
CA ASP A 37 -37.38 -4.28 -9.03
C ASP A 37 -37.45 -5.66 -8.36
N ASN A 38 -36.71 -6.65 -8.84
CA ASN A 38 -36.64 -8.00 -8.29
C ASN A 38 -35.76 -8.04 -7.04
N ASP A 39 -35.80 -9.17 -6.32
CA ASP A 39 -35.03 -9.39 -5.09
C ASP A 39 -33.60 -9.92 -5.33
N GLY A 40 -33.21 -10.22 -6.57
CA GLY A 40 -31.92 -10.76 -6.92
C GLY A 40 -31.76 -12.25 -6.68
N SER A 41 -32.83 -13.00 -6.39
CA SER A 41 -32.79 -14.46 -6.35
C SER A 41 -32.62 -15.06 -7.74
N GLU A 42 -32.23 -16.34 -7.85
CA GLU A 42 -32.07 -17.04 -9.13
C GLU A 42 -33.36 -17.04 -9.97
N VAL A 43 -34.52 -17.12 -9.32
CA VAL A 43 -35.83 -17.13 -10.00
C VAL A 43 -36.36 -15.73 -10.31
N ALA A 44 -35.80 -14.70 -9.67
CA ALA A 44 -36.13 -13.29 -9.87
C ALA A 44 -34.84 -12.44 -9.91
N PRO A 45 -33.99 -12.62 -10.96
CA PRO A 45 -32.72 -11.93 -11.05
C PRO A 45 -32.88 -10.43 -11.30
N LEU A 46 -31.87 -9.66 -10.92
CA LEU A 46 -31.75 -8.25 -11.26
C LEU A 46 -31.46 -8.09 -12.76
N LEU A 47 -31.73 -6.91 -13.30
CA LEU A 47 -31.40 -6.58 -14.67
C LEU A 47 -29.96 -6.08 -14.81
N THR A 48 -29.48 -5.29 -13.84
CA THR A 48 -28.20 -4.60 -13.95
C THR A 48 -27.21 -4.99 -12.88
N ILE A 49 -25.94 -5.05 -13.26
CA ILE A 49 -24.84 -5.24 -12.30
C ILE A 49 -24.76 -4.03 -11.35
N HIS A 50 -25.10 -2.82 -11.81
CA HIS A 50 -25.14 -1.63 -10.95
C HIS A 50 -26.10 -1.83 -9.76
N LYS A 51 -27.27 -2.39 -10.02
CA LYS A 51 -28.24 -2.66 -8.94
C LYS A 51 -27.73 -3.70 -7.96
N ALA A 52 -27.04 -4.72 -8.43
CA ALA A 52 -26.41 -5.70 -7.56
C ALA A 52 -25.33 -5.06 -6.68
N MET A 53 -24.54 -4.11 -7.21
CA MET A 53 -23.52 -3.38 -6.43
C MET A 53 -24.10 -2.48 -5.33
N GLU A 54 -25.38 -2.07 -5.43
CA GLU A 54 -26.08 -1.36 -4.36
C GLU A 54 -26.52 -2.28 -3.22
N MET A 55 -26.70 -3.57 -3.51
CA MET A 55 -27.25 -4.55 -2.56
C MET A 55 -26.19 -5.38 -1.84
N VAL A 56 -25.05 -5.61 -2.50
CA VAL A 56 -23.99 -6.53 -2.05
C VAL A 56 -23.47 -6.18 -0.66
N GLN A 57 -23.26 -7.20 0.17
CA GLN A 57 -22.70 -7.13 1.51
C GLN A 57 -21.37 -7.92 1.55
N PRO A 58 -20.53 -7.72 2.58
CA PRO A 58 -19.30 -8.52 2.74
C PRO A 58 -19.58 -10.03 2.71
N GLY A 59 -18.88 -10.74 1.83
CA GLY A 59 -19.01 -12.18 1.64
C GLY A 59 -20.03 -12.60 0.57
N ASP A 60 -20.84 -11.68 0.03
CA ASP A 60 -21.83 -12.00 -1.01
C ASP A 60 -21.18 -12.25 -2.37
N ARG A 61 -21.89 -13.01 -3.22
CA ARG A 61 -21.51 -13.27 -4.60
C ARG A 61 -22.53 -12.68 -5.55
N ILE A 62 -22.09 -11.91 -6.51
CA ILE A 62 -22.91 -11.44 -7.65
C ILE A 62 -22.70 -12.40 -8.81
N LEU A 63 -23.72 -13.18 -9.10
CA LEU A 63 -23.76 -14.26 -10.09
C LEU A 63 -24.39 -13.73 -11.39
N VAL A 64 -23.55 -13.44 -12.37
CA VAL A 64 -23.99 -12.81 -13.62
C VAL A 64 -24.21 -13.89 -14.67
N HIS A 65 -25.43 -13.98 -15.18
CA HIS A 65 -25.79 -14.96 -16.21
C HIS A 65 -25.24 -14.55 -17.58
N GLU A 66 -25.05 -15.53 -18.48
CA GLU A 66 -24.62 -15.33 -19.85
C GLU A 66 -25.40 -14.20 -20.54
N GLY A 67 -24.70 -13.32 -21.22
CA GLY A 67 -25.29 -12.22 -21.98
C GLY A 67 -24.40 -11.01 -22.12
N THR A 68 -24.89 -10.02 -22.86
CA THR A 68 -24.21 -8.73 -23.04
C THR A 68 -24.91 -7.65 -22.23
N TYR A 69 -24.17 -7.07 -21.29
CA TYR A 69 -24.60 -5.97 -20.42
C TYR A 69 -23.98 -4.67 -20.91
N VAL A 70 -24.76 -3.94 -21.71
CA VAL A 70 -24.33 -2.65 -22.23
C VAL A 70 -24.45 -1.61 -21.14
N ILE A 71 -23.35 -0.93 -20.82
CA ILE A 71 -23.27 0.05 -19.74
C ILE A 71 -22.94 1.44 -20.29
N SER A 72 -23.61 2.47 -19.76
CA SER A 72 -23.36 3.88 -20.07
C SER A 72 -22.54 4.61 -19.00
N GLU A 73 -22.28 3.95 -17.89
CA GLU A 73 -21.43 4.41 -16.79
C GLU A 73 -20.69 3.23 -16.17
N ARG A 74 -19.56 3.51 -15.56
CA ARG A 74 -18.69 2.47 -14.96
C ARG A 74 -19.36 1.75 -13.82
N ILE A 75 -19.14 0.45 -13.73
CA ILE A 75 -19.46 -0.35 -12.55
C ILE A 75 -18.42 -0.01 -11.48
N LYS A 76 -18.83 0.72 -10.46
CA LYS A 76 -17.97 1.08 -9.34
C LYS A 76 -18.09 0.03 -8.24
N ILE A 77 -16.98 -0.62 -7.93
CA ILE A 77 -16.94 -1.61 -6.86
C ILE A 77 -16.99 -0.89 -5.51
N PRO A 78 -17.95 -1.24 -4.63
CA PRO A 78 -18.13 -0.56 -3.35
C PRO A 78 -17.01 -0.91 -2.37
N ALA A 79 -16.69 0.05 -1.50
CA ALA A 79 -15.83 -0.17 -0.35
C ALA A 79 -16.65 -0.83 0.76
N LEU A 80 -16.48 -2.12 0.94
CA LEU A 80 -17.16 -2.92 1.97
C LEU A 80 -16.17 -3.33 3.06
N ALA A 81 -16.67 -3.73 4.21
CA ALA A 81 -15.86 -4.29 5.30
C ALA A 81 -15.49 -5.75 5.00
N THR A 82 -14.84 -5.97 3.86
CA THR A 82 -14.36 -7.27 3.39
C THR A 82 -13.03 -7.64 4.06
N ASN A 83 -12.76 -8.91 4.14
CA ASN A 83 -11.51 -9.51 4.61
C ASN A 83 -11.34 -10.88 3.90
N PRO A 84 -10.29 -11.67 4.16
CA PRO A 84 -10.12 -12.97 3.52
C PRO A 84 -11.34 -13.89 3.62
N ASP A 85 -11.99 -13.95 4.78
CA ASP A 85 -13.14 -14.83 5.04
C ASP A 85 -14.46 -14.29 4.47
N LEU A 86 -14.52 -12.99 4.20
CA LEU A 86 -15.70 -12.27 3.69
C LEU A 86 -15.41 -11.64 2.33
N ARG A 87 -14.73 -12.37 1.47
CA ARG A 87 -14.43 -11.97 0.10
C ARG A 87 -15.72 -11.88 -0.71
N CYS A 88 -15.90 -10.79 -1.44
CA CYS A 88 -17.01 -10.67 -2.39
C CYS A 88 -16.62 -11.17 -3.77
N GLU A 89 -17.60 -11.62 -4.54
CA GLU A 89 -17.36 -12.04 -5.91
C GLU A 89 -18.28 -11.34 -6.91
N LEU A 90 -17.72 -10.97 -8.05
CA LEU A 90 -18.47 -10.65 -9.26
C LEU A 90 -18.06 -11.66 -10.32
N ARG A 91 -18.95 -12.59 -10.66
CA ARG A 91 -18.56 -13.73 -11.48
C ARG A 91 -19.61 -14.17 -12.48
N ALA A 92 -19.13 -14.76 -13.58
CA ALA A 92 -19.96 -15.48 -14.51
C ALA A 92 -20.65 -16.67 -13.82
N TRP A 93 -21.92 -16.90 -14.17
CA TRP A 93 -22.75 -17.98 -13.61
C TRP A 93 -23.61 -18.65 -14.68
N PRO A 94 -23.69 -19.97 -14.67
CA PRO A 94 -22.79 -20.89 -13.96
C PRO A 94 -21.34 -20.81 -14.47
N ASP A 95 -20.41 -21.57 -13.89
CA ASP A 95 -18.97 -21.47 -14.22
C ASP A 95 -18.63 -21.70 -15.69
N ASP A 96 -19.44 -22.50 -16.42
CA ASP A 96 -19.32 -22.69 -17.87
C ASP A 96 -19.77 -21.48 -18.70
N ALA A 97 -20.30 -20.45 -18.06
CA ALA A 97 -20.55 -19.15 -18.68
C ALA A 97 -19.32 -18.22 -18.69
N ALA A 98 -18.17 -18.68 -18.17
CA ALA A 98 -16.91 -17.94 -18.25
C ALA A 98 -16.60 -17.59 -19.71
N GLY A 99 -16.29 -16.30 -19.97
CA GLY A 99 -16.11 -15.76 -21.32
C GLY A 99 -17.40 -15.45 -22.10
N LYS A 100 -18.58 -15.70 -21.51
CA LYS A 100 -19.88 -15.42 -22.14
C LYS A 100 -20.66 -14.29 -21.44
N VAL A 101 -20.16 -13.79 -20.32
CA VAL A 101 -20.67 -12.60 -19.62
C VAL A 101 -19.91 -11.39 -20.13
N ILE A 102 -20.54 -10.60 -20.98
CA ILE A 102 -19.90 -9.48 -21.66
C ILE A 102 -20.38 -8.16 -21.03
N ILE A 103 -19.47 -7.41 -20.45
CA ILE A 103 -19.69 -6.03 -19.99
C ILE A 103 -19.18 -5.11 -21.09
N ASP A 104 -20.09 -4.42 -21.74
CA ASP A 104 -19.83 -3.64 -22.94
C ASP A 104 -19.99 -2.14 -22.66
N GLY A 105 -18.89 -1.40 -22.72
CA GLY A 105 -18.84 0.04 -22.50
C GLY A 105 -19.21 0.90 -23.70
N SER A 106 -19.69 0.31 -24.82
CA SER A 106 -19.96 1.04 -26.06
C SER A 106 -21.02 2.16 -25.96
N ALA A 107 -21.81 2.19 -24.89
CA ALA A 107 -22.75 3.27 -24.61
C ALA A 107 -22.18 4.38 -23.71
N MET A 108 -20.93 4.32 -23.31
CA MET A 108 -20.27 5.38 -22.54
C MET A 108 -20.09 6.64 -23.40
N ALA A 109 -20.18 7.80 -22.76
CA ALA A 109 -20.14 9.08 -23.48
C ALA A 109 -18.72 9.69 -23.49
N HIS A 110 -18.27 10.08 -24.66
CA HIS A 110 -16.98 10.75 -24.92
C HIS A 110 -17.00 12.27 -24.74
N THR A 111 -17.66 12.83 -23.76
CA THR A 111 -18.02 14.25 -23.81
C THR A 111 -17.00 15.23 -23.26
N THR A 112 -16.04 14.78 -22.44
CA THR A 112 -14.99 15.63 -21.83
C THR A 112 -13.78 14.79 -21.39
N GLU A 113 -12.62 15.43 -21.16
CA GLU A 113 -11.46 14.79 -20.52
C GLU A 113 -11.83 14.07 -19.19
N SER A 114 -12.69 14.70 -18.40
CA SER A 114 -13.19 14.10 -17.15
C SER A 114 -14.09 12.89 -17.39
N ALA A 115 -14.92 12.91 -18.45
CA ALA A 115 -15.76 11.78 -18.82
C ALA A 115 -14.94 10.63 -19.38
N PHE A 116 -13.91 10.89 -20.16
CA PHE A 116 -12.97 9.90 -20.68
C PHE A 116 -12.32 9.10 -19.52
N LYS A 117 -11.73 9.76 -18.55
CA LYS A 117 -11.12 9.14 -17.37
C LYS A 117 -12.09 8.37 -16.47
N MET A 118 -13.39 8.55 -16.68
CA MET A 118 -14.45 7.83 -15.99
C MET A 118 -15.03 6.68 -16.83
N GLY A 119 -14.57 6.53 -18.06
CA GLY A 119 -15.11 5.60 -19.06
C GLY A 119 -14.61 4.17 -18.95
N ARG A 120 -14.44 3.62 -17.76
CA ARG A 120 -14.00 2.26 -17.48
C ARG A 120 -15.16 1.31 -17.31
N CYS A 121 -15.05 0.10 -17.82
CA CYS A 121 -16.11 -0.88 -17.54
C CYS A 121 -16.23 -1.18 -16.06
N ILE A 122 -15.11 -1.50 -15.40
CA ILE A 122 -15.08 -1.75 -13.94
C ILE A 122 -14.01 -0.87 -13.28
N TYR A 123 -14.40 -0.22 -12.20
CA TYR A 123 -13.49 0.54 -11.34
C TYR A 123 -13.49 -0.02 -9.91
N VAL A 124 -12.36 -0.58 -9.50
CA VAL A 124 -12.12 -1.09 -8.16
C VAL A 124 -11.45 0.00 -7.34
N ASN A 125 -12.24 0.68 -6.52
CA ASN A 125 -11.76 1.79 -5.69
C ASN A 125 -10.66 1.34 -4.72
N HIS A 126 -9.79 2.25 -4.30
CA HIS A 126 -8.68 1.97 -3.36
C HIS A 126 -9.11 1.39 -2.01
N LEU A 127 -10.36 1.51 -1.62
CA LEU A 127 -10.93 0.90 -0.41
C LEU A 127 -11.70 -0.39 -0.70
N ALA A 128 -11.83 -0.79 -1.98
CA ALA A 128 -12.49 -2.03 -2.38
C ALA A 128 -11.47 -3.17 -2.43
N ASN A 129 -11.37 -3.90 -1.32
CA ASN A 129 -10.41 -4.96 -1.13
C ASN A 129 -11.11 -6.33 -1.12
N TYR A 130 -10.34 -7.41 -1.33
CA TYR A 130 -10.82 -8.79 -1.22
C TYR A 130 -12.03 -9.09 -2.11
N TRP A 131 -11.96 -8.66 -3.37
CA TRP A 131 -12.93 -9.04 -4.41
C TRP A 131 -12.34 -10.10 -5.34
N THR A 132 -13.19 -10.99 -5.84
CA THR A 132 -12.87 -11.88 -6.94
C THR A 132 -13.72 -11.53 -8.16
N PHE A 133 -13.06 -11.36 -9.30
CA PHE A 133 -13.67 -11.14 -10.61
C PHE A 133 -13.38 -12.38 -11.45
N TYR A 134 -14.42 -13.09 -11.89
CA TYR A 134 -14.23 -14.38 -12.56
C TYR A 134 -15.04 -14.49 -13.85
N GLY A 135 -14.36 -14.87 -14.93
CA GLY A 135 -15.00 -15.29 -16.18
C GLY A 135 -15.69 -14.17 -16.98
N LEU A 136 -15.35 -12.92 -16.74
CA LEU A 136 -15.96 -11.73 -17.36
C LEU A 136 -15.21 -11.32 -18.63
N VAL A 137 -15.94 -10.81 -19.61
CA VAL A 137 -15.38 -10.11 -20.77
C VAL A 137 -15.68 -8.62 -20.65
N LEU A 138 -14.63 -7.79 -20.67
CA LEU A 138 -14.74 -6.34 -20.59
C LEU A 138 -14.27 -5.74 -21.92
N GLN A 139 -15.17 -5.05 -22.59
CA GLN A 139 -14.89 -4.53 -23.93
C GLN A 139 -15.49 -3.13 -24.16
N HIS A 140 -14.93 -2.42 -25.14
CA HIS A 140 -15.39 -1.12 -25.62
C HIS A 140 -15.46 -0.05 -24.51
N ALA A 141 -14.62 -0.15 -23.48
CA ALA A 141 -14.47 0.93 -22.51
C ALA A 141 -13.86 2.16 -23.19
N GLU A 142 -14.26 3.34 -22.75
CA GLU A 142 -13.70 4.61 -23.23
C GLU A 142 -12.26 4.87 -22.77
N ASP A 143 -11.90 4.26 -21.67
CA ASP A 143 -10.60 4.26 -20.99
C ASP A 143 -10.26 2.79 -20.73
N ASN A 144 -9.71 2.43 -19.59
CA ASN A 144 -9.34 1.04 -19.29
C ASN A 144 -10.56 0.09 -19.25
N GLY A 145 -10.38 -1.14 -19.67
CA GLY A 145 -11.40 -2.18 -19.46
C GLY A 145 -11.69 -2.37 -17.97
N MET A 146 -10.63 -2.52 -17.15
CA MET A 146 -10.71 -2.54 -15.68
C MET A 146 -9.57 -1.71 -15.08
N LYS A 147 -9.90 -0.95 -14.03
CA LYS A 147 -8.91 -0.24 -13.20
C LYS A 147 -8.99 -0.73 -11.76
N ILE A 148 -7.85 -1.19 -11.21
CA ILE A 148 -7.74 -1.66 -9.83
C ILE A 148 -6.84 -0.73 -9.03
N GLU A 149 -7.39 -0.18 -7.95
CA GLU A 149 -6.68 0.59 -6.93
C GLU A 149 -6.79 -0.06 -5.56
N GLY A 150 -7.71 -1.03 -5.40
CA GLY A 150 -7.87 -1.82 -4.19
C GLY A 150 -6.80 -2.89 -4.05
N SER A 151 -6.83 -3.58 -2.91
CA SER A 151 -5.84 -4.58 -2.50
C SER A 151 -6.45 -5.97 -2.37
N TYR A 152 -5.62 -7.01 -2.48
CA TYR A 152 -6.02 -8.40 -2.28
C TYR A 152 -7.15 -8.87 -3.20
N ASN A 153 -7.26 -8.26 -4.39
CA ASN A 153 -8.26 -8.65 -5.37
C ASN A 153 -7.71 -9.75 -6.29
N ILE A 154 -8.59 -10.62 -6.73
CA ILE A 154 -8.29 -11.69 -7.68
C ILE A 154 -9.08 -11.44 -8.96
N VAL A 155 -8.39 -11.48 -10.09
CA VAL A 155 -9.00 -11.42 -11.43
C VAL A 155 -8.64 -12.70 -12.13
N GLU A 156 -9.62 -13.53 -12.41
CA GLU A 156 -9.39 -14.88 -12.91
C GLU A 156 -10.27 -15.16 -14.13
N ARG A 157 -9.66 -15.74 -15.18
CA ARG A 157 -10.33 -16.15 -16.42
C ARG A 157 -11.13 -15.03 -17.09
N CYS A 158 -10.70 -13.78 -16.91
CA CYS A 158 -11.31 -12.60 -17.53
C CYS A 158 -10.64 -12.27 -18.86
N THR A 159 -11.39 -11.63 -19.74
CA THR A 159 -10.91 -11.16 -21.04
C THR A 159 -11.11 -9.65 -21.14
N PHE A 160 -10.07 -8.95 -21.58
CA PHE A 160 -10.06 -7.51 -21.81
C PHE A 160 -9.76 -7.23 -23.27
N ARG A 161 -10.69 -6.64 -24.00
CA ARG A 161 -10.49 -6.45 -25.43
C ARG A 161 -11.18 -5.20 -25.97
N TRP A 162 -10.60 -4.61 -26.99
CA TRP A 162 -11.19 -3.51 -27.75
C TRP A 162 -11.48 -2.27 -26.87
N ASN A 163 -10.74 -2.11 -25.79
CA ASN A 163 -10.86 -0.94 -24.94
C ASN A 163 -10.01 0.19 -25.52
N ASN A 164 -10.40 1.42 -25.25
CA ASN A 164 -9.75 2.60 -25.81
C ASN A 164 -8.55 3.10 -24.99
N ASP A 165 -8.05 2.29 -24.10
CA ASP A 165 -6.82 2.37 -23.32
C ASP A 165 -6.47 0.94 -22.86
N THR A 166 -5.67 0.79 -21.84
CA THR A 166 -5.22 -0.51 -21.29
C THR A 166 -6.36 -1.45 -20.95
N GLY A 167 -6.22 -2.73 -21.27
CA GLY A 167 -7.19 -3.77 -20.94
C GLY A 167 -7.44 -3.87 -19.43
N LEU A 168 -6.39 -4.16 -18.65
CA LEU A 168 -6.43 -4.15 -17.19
C LEU A 168 -5.28 -3.32 -16.64
N GLN A 169 -5.57 -2.28 -15.87
CA GLN A 169 -4.57 -1.46 -15.18
C GLN A 169 -4.68 -1.59 -13.67
N ILE A 170 -3.55 -1.89 -13.03
CA ILE A 170 -3.36 -1.92 -11.57
C ILE A 170 -2.45 -0.76 -11.20
N GLY A 171 -2.86 0.06 -10.23
CA GLY A 171 -2.04 1.19 -9.77
C GLY A 171 -2.90 2.42 -9.49
N MET A 172 -2.26 3.40 -8.90
CA MET A 172 -2.88 4.59 -8.34
C MET A 172 -2.78 5.74 -9.33
N PHE A 173 -3.86 6.23 -9.92
CA PHE A 173 -3.77 7.46 -10.69
C PHE A 173 -5.08 8.24 -10.80
N LYS A 174 -5.01 9.52 -10.48
CA LYS A 174 -5.92 10.65 -10.83
C LYS A 174 -7.42 10.56 -10.51
N ASP A 175 -7.94 9.43 -10.00
CA ASP A 175 -9.35 9.37 -9.56
C ASP A 175 -9.54 9.78 -8.10
N PHE A 176 -8.45 10.04 -7.41
CA PHE A 176 -8.51 10.72 -6.12
C PHE A 176 -9.06 12.13 -6.32
N SER A 177 -9.83 12.62 -5.37
CA SER A 177 -10.12 14.04 -5.32
C SER A 177 -8.78 14.80 -5.34
N ILE A 178 -8.75 15.96 -5.97
CA ILE A 178 -7.53 16.79 -6.06
C ILE A 178 -6.89 17.05 -4.68
N GLU A 179 -7.61 16.85 -3.58
CA GLU A 179 -7.13 17.00 -2.23
C GLU A 179 -6.43 15.74 -1.70
N GLU A 180 -6.86 14.56 -2.12
CA GLU A 180 -6.18 13.29 -1.79
C GLU A 180 -4.93 13.09 -2.64
N THR A 181 -4.93 13.52 -3.90
CA THR A 181 -3.74 13.50 -4.76
C THR A 181 -2.68 14.53 -4.39
N LYS A 182 -2.99 15.54 -3.59
CA LYS A 182 -1.97 16.47 -3.06
C LYS A 182 -1.03 15.80 -2.05
N SER A 183 -1.41 14.68 -1.47
CA SER A 183 -0.55 13.88 -0.61
C SER A 183 0.37 12.91 -1.38
N PHE A 184 0.10 12.72 -2.67
CA PHE A 184 0.98 12.00 -3.60
C PHE A 184 1.46 13.00 -4.66
N PRO A 185 2.67 13.54 -4.55
CA PRO A 185 3.19 14.42 -5.57
C PRO A 185 3.35 13.62 -6.88
N ILE A 186 2.54 13.94 -7.87
CA ILE A 186 2.62 13.43 -9.24
C ILE A 186 3.96 13.84 -9.90
N SER A 187 4.67 14.77 -9.29
CA SER A 187 6.01 15.16 -9.68
C SER A 187 6.93 15.10 -8.47
N GLY A 188 7.68 14.03 -8.37
CA GLY A 188 8.98 14.09 -7.75
C GLY A 188 9.18 13.44 -6.41
N THR A 189 8.23 12.87 -5.69
CA THR A 189 8.54 11.96 -4.57
C THR A 189 7.28 11.26 -4.12
N PRO A 190 7.12 9.93 -4.33
CA PRO A 190 6.11 9.18 -3.62
C PRO A 190 6.43 9.36 -2.13
N GLN A 191 5.53 9.99 -1.40
CA GLN A 191 5.58 9.88 0.03
C GLN A 191 4.81 8.60 0.36
N PHE A 192 5.55 7.54 0.66
CA PHE A 192 4.99 6.37 1.30
C PHE A 192 4.29 6.86 2.57
N ASN A 193 2.99 6.78 2.57
CA ASN A 193 2.22 6.94 3.78
C ASN A 193 1.87 5.53 4.27
N PRO A 194 2.40 5.08 5.41
CA PRO A 194 2.09 3.76 5.94
C PRO A 194 0.60 3.58 6.25
N ASP A 195 -0.15 4.67 6.35
CA ASP A 195 -1.61 4.63 6.53
C ASP A 195 -2.38 4.35 5.22
N TYR A 196 -1.70 4.38 4.08
CA TYR A 196 -2.29 4.10 2.77
C TYR A 196 -1.75 2.77 2.22
N THR A 197 -2.45 1.69 2.53
CA THR A 197 -2.09 0.31 2.14
C THR A 197 -2.94 -0.18 0.97
N TYR A 198 -2.93 0.52 -0.13
CA TYR A 198 -3.74 0.15 -1.28
C TYR A 198 -2.93 -0.37 -2.47
N CYS A 199 -3.63 -0.96 -3.41
CA CYS A 199 -3.12 -1.50 -4.65
C CYS A 199 -2.01 -2.55 -4.45
N ARG A 200 -2.18 -3.44 -3.45
CA ARG A 200 -1.21 -4.47 -3.09
C ARG A 200 -1.79 -5.87 -3.16
N TYR A 201 -0.93 -6.86 -3.36
CA TYR A 201 -1.28 -8.28 -3.34
C TYR A 201 -2.45 -8.65 -4.26
N ASN A 202 -2.56 -7.98 -5.42
CA ASN A 202 -3.54 -8.33 -6.43
C ASN A 202 -3.02 -9.48 -7.29
N LYS A 203 -3.89 -10.43 -7.64
CA LYS A 203 -3.54 -11.60 -8.46
C LYS A 203 -4.36 -11.60 -9.75
N ILE A 204 -3.68 -11.77 -10.88
CA ILE A 204 -4.27 -11.83 -12.20
C ILE A 204 -3.95 -13.22 -12.78
N ILE A 205 -4.96 -14.06 -12.93
CA ILE A 205 -4.79 -15.47 -13.19
C ILE A 205 -5.54 -15.87 -14.47
N ASN A 206 -4.84 -16.50 -15.38
CA ASN A 206 -5.42 -17.10 -16.58
C ASN A 206 -6.31 -16.14 -17.39
N CYS A 207 -5.90 -14.87 -17.48
CA CYS A 207 -6.61 -13.82 -18.21
C CYS A 207 -6.05 -13.61 -19.62
N ASP A 208 -6.89 -13.11 -20.52
CA ASP A 208 -6.49 -12.66 -21.85
C ASP A 208 -6.72 -11.15 -22.01
N SER A 209 -5.75 -10.45 -22.62
CA SER A 209 -5.90 -9.03 -22.93
C SER A 209 -5.41 -8.72 -24.33
N TYR A 210 -6.31 -8.26 -25.22
CA TYR A 210 -5.95 -8.13 -26.62
C TYR A 210 -6.73 -7.09 -27.39
N GLU A 211 -6.11 -6.60 -28.47
CA GLU A 211 -6.68 -5.62 -29.40
C GLU A 211 -7.21 -4.36 -28.69
N ASN A 212 -6.55 -3.96 -27.60
CA ASN A 212 -6.80 -2.68 -26.97
C ASN A 212 -6.06 -1.61 -27.76
N TYR A 213 -6.73 -0.51 -28.03
CA TYR A 213 -6.20 0.54 -28.88
C TYR A 213 -6.66 1.91 -28.41
N ASP A 214 -5.73 2.71 -27.93
CA ASP A 214 -5.97 4.12 -27.63
C ASP A 214 -6.08 4.90 -28.95
N SER A 215 -7.28 4.96 -29.49
CA SER A 215 -7.56 5.74 -30.69
C SER A 215 -7.56 7.25 -30.42
N ARG A 216 -7.53 7.66 -29.16
CA ARG A 216 -7.59 9.05 -28.72
C ARG A 216 -6.99 9.14 -27.33
N SER A 217 -5.69 9.38 -27.25
CA SER A 217 -5.14 9.80 -25.97
C SER A 217 -5.92 11.01 -25.46
N TYR A 218 -6.12 11.10 -24.16
CA TYR A 218 -6.94 12.14 -23.55
C TYR A 218 -6.45 13.58 -23.88
N ASP A 219 -5.22 13.74 -24.29
CA ASP A 219 -4.60 14.98 -24.74
C ASP A 219 -4.57 15.13 -26.27
N GLY A 220 -5.02 14.11 -27.01
CA GLY A 220 -5.11 14.10 -28.46
C GLY A 220 -3.76 14.05 -29.19
N THR A 221 -2.67 13.72 -28.48
CA THR A 221 -1.30 13.82 -29.03
C THR A 221 -0.61 12.49 -29.21
N ASP A 222 -1.05 11.42 -28.55
CA ASP A 222 -0.37 10.12 -28.56
C ASP A 222 -1.28 8.93 -28.90
N ASP A 223 -1.87 9.00 -30.08
CA ASP A 223 -2.73 7.98 -30.64
C ASP A 223 -2.04 6.61 -30.64
N GLY A 224 -2.61 5.66 -29.88
CA GLY A 224 -2.08 4.29 -29.71
C GLY A 224 -0.97 4.14 -28.66
N GLY A 225 -0.65 5.16 -27.87
CA GLY A 225 0.51 5.17 -27.00
C GLY A 225 0.32 4.71 -25.57
N ASP A 226 -0.90 4.51 -25.11
CA ASP A 226 -1.21 4.17 -23.72
C ASP A 226 -1.94 2.83 -23.56
N ALA A 227 -2.41 2.21 -24.64
CA ALA A 227 -3.20 0.98 -24.61
C ALA A 227 -2.35 -0.28 -24.48
N ASP A 228 -2.08 -0.65 -23.25
CA ASP A 228 -1.41 -1.90 -22.91
C ASP A 228 -2.40 -3.08 -22.80
N GLY A 229 -1.88 -4.28 -22.85
CA GLY A 229 -2.65 -5.47 -22.47
C GLY A 229 -2.92 -5.49 -20.97
N PHE A 230 -1.86 -5.59 -20.21
CA PHE A 230 -1.84 -5.55 -18.75
C PHE A 230 -0.85 -4.49 -18.29
N ALA A 231 -1.31 -3.58 -17.47
CA ALA A 231 -0.44 -2.59 -16.84
C ALA A 231 -0.48 -2.72 -15.32
N CYS A 232 0.68 -2.87 -14.71
CA CYS A 232 0.87 -2.62 -13.29
C CYS A 232 1.76 -1.40 -13.22
N LYS A 233 1.15 -0.20 -13.14
CA LYS A 233 1.87 1.06 -13.30
C LYS A 233 1.36 2.16 -12.40
N LEU A 234 2.17 3.21 -12.19
CA LEU A 234 1.82 4.38 -11.39
C LEU A 234 1.61 4.04 -9.90
N PHE A 235 2.72 3.65 -9.27
CA PHE A 235 2.84 3.46 -7.81
C PHE A 235 1.94 2.39 -7.20
N PRO A 236 1.79 1.19 -7.78
CA PRO A 236 1.16 0.10 -7.07
C PRO A 236 1.97 -0.27 -5.82
N GLY A 237 1.28 -0.78 -4.81
CA GLY A 237 1.91 -1.41 -3.66
C GLY A 237 2.53 -2.77 -4.00
N PRO A 238 3.15 -3.46 -3.03
CA PRO A 238 3.82 -4.73 -3.25
C PRO A 238 2.86 -5.89 -3.55
N GLY A 239 3.42 -6.99 -4.10
CA GLY A 239 2.79 -8.30 -4.14
C GLY A 239 1.85 -8.54 -5.31
N THR A 240 1.84 -7.69 -6.35
CA THR A 240 1.09 -7.98 -7.58
C THR A 240 1.70 -9.16 -8.34
N GLN A 241 0.85 -10.08 -8.78
CA GLN A 241 1.23 -11.30 -9.51
C GLN A 241 0.37 -11.48 -10.76
N PHE A 242 1.01 -11.82 -11.87
CA PHE A 242 0.37 -12.28 -13.11
C PHE A 242 0.76 -13.73 -13.36
N TYR A 243 -0.23 -14.55 -13.65
CA TYR A 243 -0.03 -15.97 -13.84
C TYR A 243 -0.88 -16.53 -14.97
N GLY A 244 -0.26 -17.27 -15.88
CA GLY A 244 -0.95 -17.95 -16.99
C GLY A 244 -1.70 -17.01 -17.93
N CYS A 245 -1.33 -15.73 -17.98
CA CYS A 245 -2.00 -14.71 -18.78
C CYS A 245 -1.43 -14.65 -20.21
N ARG A 246 -2.28 -14.21 -21.16
CA ARG A 246 -1.85 -13.92 -22.53
C ARG A 246 -2.21 -12.49 -22.90
N ALA A 247 -1.32 -11.82 -23.60
CA ALA A 247 -1.62 -10.54 -24.21
C ALA A 247 -1.10 -10.46 -25.64
N TRP A 248 -1.91 -9.86 -26.54
CA TRP A 248 -1.52 -9.76 -27.94
C TRP A 248 -2.23 -8.61 -28.66
N THR A 249 -1.56 -8.07 -29.66
CA THR A 249 -2.09 -7.03 -30.56
C THR A 249 -2.64 -5.81 -29.82
N ASN A 250 -1.97 -5.42 -28.74
CA ASN A 250 -2.25 -4.16 -28.06
C ASN A 250 -1.40 -3.08 -28.71
N SER A 251 -1.93 -1.87 -28.88
CA SER A 251 -1.27 -0.83 -29.67
C SER A 251 -0.03 -0.24 -29.01
N ASP A 252 0.13 -0.39 -27.71
CA ASP A 252 1.36 -0.07 -26.98
C ASP A 252 2.05 -1.37 -26.51
N ASP A 253 2.16 -1.63 -25.25
CA ASP A 253 2.86 -2.79 -24.70
C ASP A 253 1.87 -3.92 -24.32
N ASN A 254 2.34 -5.17 -24.29
CA ASN A 254 1.52 -6.25 -23.74
C ASN A 254 1.54 -6.26 -22.21
N TRP A 255 2.69 -6.01 -21.59
CA TRP A 255 2.84 -5.69 -20.16
C TRP A 255 3.59 -4.37 -20.00
N ASP A 256 3.06 -3.47 -19.16
CA ASP A 256 3.75 -2.23 -18.78
C ASP A 256 3.88 -2.09 -17.25
N LEU A 257 5.14 -2.03 -16.77
CA LEU A 257 5.48 -1.82 -15.36
C LEU A 257 6.09 -0.43 -15.14
N TYR A 258 5.47 0.61 -15.72
CA TYR A 258 5.94 1.98 -15.61
C TYR A 258 5.75 2.55 -14.20
N MET A 259 6.78 3.09 -13.58
CA MET A 259 6.75 3.68 -12.24
C MET A 259 6.35 2.67 -11.13
N VAL A 260 6.91 1.48 -11.17
CA VAL A 260 6.69 0.44 -10.18
C VAL A 260 7.93 0.26 -9.32
N TYR A 261 7.81 0.54 -8.04
CA TYR A 261 8.93 0.50 -7.09
C TYR A 261 8.99 -0.78 -6.25
N HIS A 262 7.99 -1.62 -6.36
CA HIS A 262 7.91 -2.90 -5.67
C HIS A 262 8.01 -4.06 -6.65
N PRO A 263 8.54 -5.22 -6.22
CA PRO A 263 8.58 -6.38 -7.08
C PRO A 263 7.19 -6.79 -7.59
N VAL A 264 7.12 -7.08 -8.89
CA VAL A 264 5.99 -7.71 -9.55
C VAL A 264 6.45 -9.07 -10.04
N VAL A 265 5.62 -10.08 -9.86
CA VAL A 265 5.87 -11.44 -10.35
C VAL A 265 5.03 -11.68 -11.59
N ILE A 266 5.68 -12.13 -12.67
CA ILE A 266 5.04 -12.53 -13.93
C ILE A 266 5.48 -13.94 -14.24
N ASP A 267 4.56 -14.89 -14.18
CA ASP A 267 4.88 -16.30 -14.35
C ASP A 267 3.97 -16.97 -15.38
N HIS A 268 4.52 -17.82 -16.23
CA HIS A 268 3.82 -18.54 -17.29
C HIS A 268 2.94 -17.63 -18.18
N CYS A 269 3.42 -16.45 -18.53
CA CYS A 269 2.69 -15.47 -19.34
C CYS A 269 3.23 -15.42 -20.78
N TRP A 270 2.32 -15.22 -21.75
CA TRP A 270 2.66 -15.17 -23.17
C TRP A 270 2.34 -13.80 -23.77
N ALA A 271 3.30 -13.22 -24.50
CA ALA A 271 3.21 -11.92 -25.15
C ALA A 271 3.51 -12.03 -26.65
N TRP A 272 2.55 -11.64 -27.49
CA TRP A 272 2.69 -11.67 -28.93
C TRP A 272 2.18 -10.38 -29.55
N HIS A 273 2.87 -9.91 -30.61
CA HIS A 273 2.38 -8.88 -31.52
C HIS A 273 1.98 -7.55 -30.82
N ALA A 274 2.71 -7.16 -29.76
CA ALA A 274 2.58 -5.85 -29.13
C ALA A 274 3.04 -4.74 -30.08
N GLY A 275 2.45 -3.57 -29.97
CA GLY A 275 2.76 -2.42 -30.83
C GLY A 275 2.08 -2.48 -32.19
N TYR A 276 1.06 -3.29 -32.35
CA TYR A 276 0.24 -3.35 -33.56
C TYR A 276 -1.24 -3.17 -33.24
N THR A 277 -1.94 -2.59 -34.17
CA THR A 277 -3.39 -2.51 -34.17
C THR A 277 -4.01 -3.75 -34.82
N SER A 278 -5.30 -4.00 -34.62
CA SER A 278 -6.01 -5.14 -35.19
C SER A 278 -6.03 -5.20 -36.72
N ASP A 279 -5.84 -4.05 -37.39
CA ASP A 279 -5.69 -3.94 -38.85
C ASP A 279 -4.22 -4.07 -39.33
N GLY A 280 -3.30 -4.35 -38.41
CA GLY A 280 -1.89 -4.61 -38.67
C GLY A 280 -1.04 -3.36 -38.89
N GLN A 281 -1.52 -2.19 -38.49
CA GLN A 281 -0.67 -0.98 -38.51
C GLN A 281 0.24 -0.98 -37.28
N GLU A 282 1.41 -0.33 -37.39
CA GLU A 282 2.27 -0.08 -36.25
C GLU A 282 1.63 0.92 -35.29
N GLY A 283 1.61 0.57 -34.01
CA GLY A 283 1.21 1.41 -32.89
C GLY A 283 2.40 2.19 -32.32
N LYS A 284 2.70 2.01 -31.02
CA LYS A 284 3.76 2.77 -30.34
C LYS A 284 4.91 1.90 -29.81
N ASN A 285 5.03 1.70 -28.48
CA ASN A 285 6.23 1.10 -27.88
C ASN A 285 6.44 -0.37 -28.27
N GLY A 286 5.39 -1.19 -28.28
CA GLY A 286 5.41 -2.53 -28.84
C GLY A 286 6.31 -3.52 -28.13
N ASN A 287 6.36 -3.47 -26.81
CA ASN A 287 7.12 -4.42 -26.02
C ASN A 287 6.23 -5.57 -25.54
N GLY A 288 6.77 -6.79 -25.53
CA GLY A 288 6.12 -7.94 -24.91
C GLY A 288 5.99 -7.72 -23.40
N PHE A 289 7.12 -7.54 -22.74
CA PHE A 289 7.21 -7.25 -21.30
C PHE A 289 8.12 -6.04 -21.09
N LYS A 290 7.52 -4.89 -20.82
CA LYS A 290 8.20 -3.65 -20.42
C LYS A 290 8.30 -3.61 -18.91
N LEU A 291 9.49 -3.92 -18.39
CA LEU A 291 9.73 -4.19 -16.98
C LEU A 291 10.23 -2.96 -16.21
N GLY A 292 9.89 -1.77 -16.63
CA GLY A 292 10.35 -0.57 -15.98
C GLY A 292 9.86 0.70 -16.65
N GLY A 293 10.48 1.81 -16.30
CA GLY A 293 10.18 3.13 -16.84
C GLY A 293 9.90 4.17 -15.76
N GLY A 294 9.79 5.43 -16.19
CA GLY A 294 9.50 6.54 -15.29
C GLY A 294 10.70 7.09 -14.53
N GLY A 295 11.91 6.56 -14.81
CA GLY A 295 13.14 6.98 -14.15
C GLY A 295 13.49 8.46 -14.28
N SER A 296 12.99 9.15 -15.29
CA SER A 296 13.24 10.58 -15.52
C SER A 296 12.13 11.51 -15.01
N ALA A 297 10.97 10.97 -14.66
CA ALA A 297 9.81 11.78 -14.32
C ALA A 297 9.74 12.21 -12.85
N GLY A 298 10.50 11.56 -11.97
CA GLY A 298 10.33 11.71 -10.52
C GLY A 298 11.42 12.50 -9.78
N GLY A 299 12.49 12.92 -10.43
CA GLY A 299 13.64 13.54 -9.75
C GLY A 299 14.61 12.52 -9.13
N ALA A 300 15.84 12.92 -8.92
CA ALA A 300 17.03 12.05 -8.73
C ALA A 300 16.98 11.00 -7.60
N ALA A 301 16.03 11.03 -6.69
CA ALA A 301 15.92 10.06 -5.60
C ALA A 301 15.12 8.81 -5.99
N PHE A 302 14.21 8.90 -6.96
CA PHE A 302 13.31 7.84 -7.38
C PHE A 302 13.64 7.20 -8.71
N ASP A 303 14.40 7.88 -9.53
CA ASP A 303 14.90 7.41 -10.83
C ASP A 303 15.60 6.06 -10.80
N GLN A 304 15.73 5.45 -9.63
CA GLN A 304 16.74 4.43 -9.43
C GLN A 304 16.27 3.19 -8.68
N SER A 305 15.01 3.15 -8.25
CA SER A 305 14.47 2.06 -7.45
C SER A 305 13.35 1.27 -8.13
N VAL A 306 13.18 1.46 -9.44
CA VAL A 306 12.24 0.68 -10.23
C VAL A 306 12.84 -0.67 -10.54
N GLY A 307 12.17 -1.76 -10.20
CA GLY A 307 12.60 -3.09 -10.58
C GLY A 307 12.55 -4.12 -9.47
N ALA A 308 13.53 -5.01 -9.45
CA ALA A 308 13.53 -6.26 -8.71
C ALA A 308 12.33 -7.17 -9.09
N HIS A 309 11.82 -7.00 -10.31
CA HIS A 309 10.73 -7.85 -10.83
C HIS A 309 11.21 -9.26 -11.09
N VAL A 310 10.30 -10.22 -10.98
CA VAL A 310 10.54 -11.63 -11.22
C VAL A 310 9.70 -12.07 -12.41
N VAL A 311 10.36 -12.59 -13.45
CA VAL A 311 9.70 -13.06 -14.66
C VAL A 311 10.16 -14.50 -14.92
N THR A 312 9.25 -15.45 -14.87
CA THR A 312 9.57 -16.87 -14.99
C THR A 312 8.68 -17.56 -16.02
N ASN A 313 9.24 -18.52 -16.75
CA ASN A 313 8.47 -19.38 -17.65
C ASN A 313 7.64 -18.62 -18.70
N CYS A 314 8.09 -17.43 -19.10
CA CYS A 314 7.36 -16.55 -20.00
C CYS A 314 7.81 -16.67 -21.45
N VAL A 315 6.91 -16.33 -22.37
CA VAL A 315 7.15 -16.37 -23.80
C VAL A 315 6.84 -15.02 -24.44
N ALA A 316 7.79 -14.46 -25.22
CA ALA A 316 7.63 -13.21 -25.93
C ALA A 316 8.07 -13.31 -27.39
N PHE A 317 7.15 -13.14 -28.35
CA PHE A 317 7.51 -13.29 -29.76
C PHE A 317 6.77 -12.33 -30.68
N GLY A 318 7.46 -11.97 -31.77
CA GLY A 318 6.87 -11.15 -32.83
C GLY A 318 6.32 -9.81 -32.37
N ASN A 319 6.82 -9.24 -31.29
CA ASN A 319 6.49 -7.90 -30.84
C ASN A 319 7.25 -6.86 -31.68
N LEU A 320 6.69 -5.68 -31.85
CA LEU A 320 7.24 -4.63 -32.71
C LEU A 320 8.67 -4.27 -32.28
N HIS A 321 8.91 -4.13 -30.98
CA HIS A 321 10.23 -3.76 -30.47
C HIS A 321 10.85 -4.85 -29.60
N LYS A 322 10.54 -4.97 -28.33
CA LYS A 322 11.30 -5.86 -27.45
C LYS A 322 10.43 -7.00 -26.92
N GLY A 323 11.06 -8.15 -26.76
CA GLY A 323 10.46 -9.27 -26.04
C GLY A 323 10.40 -8.97 -24.55
N PHE A 324 11.58 -8.80 -23.96
CA PHE A 324 11.77 -8.40 -22.56
C PHE A 324 12.62 -7.14 -22.51
N ASP A 325 12.07 -6.05 -21.93
CA ASP A 325 12.73 -4.73 -21.89
C ASP A 325 12.92 -4.25 -20.48
N GLN A 326 14.16 -3.90 -20.11
CA GLN A 326 14.47 -3.26 -18.83
C GLN A 326 13.79 -1.91 -18.66
N ASN A 327 13.67 -1.14 -19.73
CA ASN A 327 13.13 0.20 -19.78
C ASN A 327 13.53 1.09 -18.57
N ASN A 328 14.84 1.22 -18.31
CA ASN A 328 15.39 2.03 -17.22
C ASN A 328 14.96 1.58 -15.81
N ALA A 329 14.74 0.30 -15.58
CA ALA A 329 14.66 -0.24 -14.23
C ALA A 329 16.07 -0.34 -13.62
N TYR A 330 16.27 0.23 -12.42
CA TYR A 330 17.61 0.36 -11.84
C TYR A 330 17.88 -0.58 -10.67
N GLU A 331 16.89 -1.28 -10.14
CA GLU A 331 17.06 -2.08 -8.92
C GLU A 331 17.49 -3.53 -9.20
N GLY A 332 17.32 -4.02 -10.37
CA GLY A 332 17.62 -5.38 -10.75
C GLY A 332 16.44 -6.09 -11.40
N MET A 333 16.72 -7.29 -11.91
CA MET A 333 15.76 -8.06 -12.69
C MET A 333 16.08 -9.54 -12.57
N TYR A 334 15.07 -10.36 -12.42
CA TYR A 334 15.18 -11.82 -12.29
C TYR A 334 14.36 -12.48 -13.40
N LEU A 335 15.03 -12.99 -14.43
CA LEU A 335 14.39 -13.70 -15.54
C LEU A 335 14.89 -15.14 -15.59
N PHE A 336 13.99 -16.08 -15.46
CA PHE A 336 14.32 -17.51 -15.52
C PHE A 336 13.40 -18.25 -16.47
N ASN A 337 13.98 -19.20 -17.21
CA ASN A 337 13.22 -20.09 -18.07
C ASN A 337 12.30 -19.36 -19.06
N CYS A 338 12.77 -18.28 -19.68
CA CYS A 338 12.00 -17.50 -20.63
C CYS A 338 12.40 -17.83 -22.08
N VAL A 339 11.47 -17.66 -23.01
CA VAL A 339 11.69 -17.85 -24.45
C VAL A 339 11.31 -16.60 -25.22
N ALA A 340 12.20 -16.14 -26.12
CA ALA A 340 11.89 -14.99 -26.97
C ALA A 340 12.40 -15.18 -28.40
N TRP A 341 11.54 -14.86 -29.39
CA TRP A 341 11.97 -14.90 -30.81
C TRP A 341 11.21 -13.91 -31.69
N GLY A 342 11.85 -13.50 -32.77
CA GLY A 342 11.24 -12.67 -33.80
C GLY A 342 10.83 -11.27 -33.36
N ASN A 343 11.28 -10.77 -32.22
CA ASN A 343 11.14 -9.38 -31.81
C ASN A 343 12.24 -8.52 -32.45
N GLU A 344 12.14 -7.20 -32.41
CA GLU A 344 13.29 -6.36 -32.77
C GLU A 344 14.49 -6.71 -31.86
N TYR A 345 14.29 -6.68 -30.54
CA TYR A 345 15.20 -7.18 -29.53
C TYR A 345 14.50 -8.25 -28.69
N ASN A 346 15.07 -9.41 -28.52
CA ASN A 346 14.47 -10.44 -27.67
C ASN A 346 14.67 -10.13 -26.18
N TYR A 347 15.89 -9.79 -25.76
CA TYR A 347 16.24 -9.41 -24.39
C TYR A 347 17.04 -8.12 -24.42
N ARG A 348 16.51 -7.04 -23.81
CA ARG A 348 17.16 -5.74 -23.88
C ARG A 348 17.35 -5.11 -22.50
N PHE A 349 18.58 -5.11 -22.00
CA PHE A 349 18.96 -4.64 -20.66
C PHE A 349 20.19 -3.72 -20.70
N PRO A 350 20.13 -2.59 -21.41
CA PRO A 350 21.30 -1.73 -21.66
C PRO A 350 21.56 -0.71 -20.56
N THR A 351 20.72 -0.63 -19.53
CA THR A 351 20.82 0.40 -18.50
C THR A 351 21.53 -0.13 -17.26
N VAL A 352 22.30 0.74 -16.60
CA VAL A 352 22.98 0.42 -15.33
C VAL A 352 21.99 0.03 -14.25
N PHE A 353 22.18 -1.13 -13.65
CA PHE A 353 21.51 -1.49 -12.42
C PHE A 353 22.22 -0.82 -11.25
N LYS A 354 21.72 0.30 -10.80
CA LYS A 354 22.39 1.09 -9.76
C LYS A 354 22.32 0.44 -8.39
N TYR A 355 21.24 -0.31 -8.14
CA TYR A 355 20.97 -0.92 -6.85
C TYR A 355 20.81 -2.43 -6.90
N GLY A 356 20.76 -3.02 -8.08
CA GLY A 356 20.44 -4.42 -8.25
C GLY A 356 21.39 -5.13 -9.21
N MET A 357 21.12 -6.40 -9.41
CA MET A 357 21.79 -7.27 -10.35
C MET A 357 20.77 -7.79 -11.36
N MET A 358 21.28 -8.14 -12.52
CA MET A 358 20.52 -8.85 -13.53
C MET A 358 20.83 -10.34 -13.39
N ASP A 359 19.82 -11.11 -13.05
CA ASP A 359 19.91 -12.56 -13.01
C ASP A 359 19.01 -13.13 -14.11
N ILE A 360 19.61 -13.57 -15.23
CA ILE A 360 18.92 -14.12 -16.39
C ILE A 360 19.51 -15.50 -16.68
N HIS A 361 18.73 -16.54 -16.45
CA HIS A 361 19.16 -17.92 -16.58
C HIS A 361 18.13 -18.80 -17.27
N ASN A 362 18.60 -19.86 -17.91
CA ASN A 362 17.79 -20.88 -18.58
C ASN A 362 16.92 -20.33 -19.71
N CYS A 363 17.28 -19.19 -20.30
CA CYS A 363 16.51 -18.52 -21.33
C CYS A 363 16.95 -18.90 -22.73
N ILE A 364 16.00 -18.87 -23.69
CA ILE A 364 16.25 -19.12 -25.11
C ILE A 364 15.89 -17.86 -25.92
N GLY A 365 16.76 -17.44 -26.82
CA GLY A 365 16.53 -16.32 -27.72
C GLY A 365 17.08 -16.55 -29.12
N TRP A 366 16.27 -16.28 -30.17
CA TRP A 366 16.72 -16.32 -31.56
C TRP A 366 15.89 -15.44 -32.50
N GLY A 367 16.34 -15.25 -33.72
CA GLY A 367 15.57 -14.63 -34.80
C GLY A 367 15.19 -13.18 -34.57
N ALA A 368 15.85 -12.45 -33.66
CA ALA A 368 15.63 -11.02 -33.51
C ALA A 368 16.00 -10.25 -34.78
N THR A 369 15.32 -9.11 -35.01
CA THR A 369 15.43 -8.37 -36.29
C THR A 369 16.35 -7.15 -36.24
N ALA A 370 16.72 -6.65 -35.04
CA ALA A 370 17.61 -5.49 -34.93
C ALA A 370 18.97 -5.71 -35.57
N GLN A 371 19.40 -4.75 -36.37
CA GLN A 371 20.65 -4.79 -37.13
C GLN A 371 21.56 -3.62 -36.74
N LYS A 372 22.84 -3.91 -36.56
CA LYS A 372 23.92 -2.89 -36.41
C LYS A 372 25.11 -3.26 -37.32
N ASN A 373 25.45 -2.39 -38.21
CA ASN A 373 26.52 -2.64 -39.19
C ASN A 373 26.35 -3.94 -40.00
N GLY A 374 25.12 -4.33 -40.30
CA GLY A 374 24.78 -5.56 -41.03
C GLY A 374 24.84 -6.84 -40.19
N HIS A 375 24.97 -6.75 -38.87
CA HIS A 375 24.97 -7.88 -37.95
C HIS A 375 23.71 -7.82 -37.09
N ASN A 376 23.12 -8.97 -36.84
CA ASN A 376 21.99 -9.07 -35.89
C ASN A 376 22.53 -8.81 -34.48
N VAL A 377 21.92 -7.84 -33.77
CA VAL A 377 22.30 -7.46 -32.42
C VAL A 377 21.13 -7.59 -31.41
N GLY A 378 20.01 -8.13 -31.89
CA GLY A 378 18.75 -8.06 -31.16
C GLY A 378 18.48 -9.25 -30.24
N ASN A 379 19.19 -10.37 -30.34
CA ASN A 379 18.89 -11.50 -29.47
C ASN A 379 19.09 -11.16 -28.01
N HIS A 380 20.13 -10.43 -27.68
CA HIS A 380 20.37 -9.87 -26.35
C HIS A 380 21.19 -8.60 -26.45
N GLU A 381 20.80 -7.56 -25.75
CA GLU A 381 21.57 -6.33 -25.59
C GLU A 381 21.71 -6.04 -24.10
N PHE A 382 22.93 -6.13 -23.58
CA PHE A 382 23.24 -5.86 -22.19
C PHE A 382 24.12 -4.64 -22.06
N LEU A 383 24.26 -4.13 -20.82
CA LEU A 383 25.10 -2.99 -20.54
C LEU A 383 26.53 -3.22 -20.99
N SER A 384 27.15 -2.17 -21.50
CA SER A 384 28.54 -2.13 -21.98
C SER A 384 29.57 -2.18 -20.86
N PRO A 385 30.67 -2.95 -21.02
CA PRO A 385 31.75 -3.02 -20.03
C PRO A 385 32.43 -1.69 -19.73
N ASP A 386 32.35 -0.70 -20.64
CA ASP A 386 32.95 0.62 -20.50
C ASP A 386 32.08 1.65 -19.79
N LYS A 387 30.91 1.22 -19.26
CA LYS A 387 29.99 2.05 -18.49
C LYS A 387 30.17 1.82 -17.01
N ASP A 388 30.11 2.91 -16.23
CA ASP A 388 30.06 2.81 -14.78
C ASP A 388 28.88 1.95 -14.34
N GLY A 389 29.13 0.95 -13.48
CA GLY A 389 28.12 0.02 -13.02
C GLY A 389 27.94 -1.21 -13.91
N TYR A 390 28.84 -1.44 -14.89
CA TYR A 390 28.84 -2.68 -15.64
C TYR A 390 28.96 -3.88 -14.70
N GLN A 391 28.05 -4.82 -14.90
CA GLN A 391 28.11 -6.14 -14.31
C GLN A 391 28.56 -7.11 -15.40
N ASP A 392 29.56 -7.94 -15.09
CA ASP A 392 30.00 -8.96 -16.03
C ASP A 392 28.81 -9.90 -16.34
N PRO A 393 28.35 -9.99 -17.57
CA PRO A 393 27.23 -10.86 -17.91
C PRO A 393 27.51 -12.33 -17.62
N THR A 394 28.77 -12.74 -17.43
CA THR A 394 29.11 -14.10 -17.02
C THR A 394 28.76 -14.37 -15.55
N GLU A 395 28.54 -13.34 -14.72
CA GLU A 395 28.12 -13.52 -13.32
C GLU A 395 26.62 -13.56 -13.15
N GLY A 396 25.84 -12.82 -13.97
CA GLY A 396 24.40 -12.68 -13.86
C GLY A 396 23.57 -13.21 -15.04
N THR A 397 24.20 -13.77 -16.07
CA THR A 397 23.52 -14.24 -17.29
C THR A 397 24.11 -15.56 -17.80
N THR A 398 24.15 -16.55 -16.94
CA THR A 398 24.67 -17.89 -17.28
C THR A 398 23.54 -18.84 -17.67
N TYR A 399 23.90 -19.99 -18.26
CA TYR A 399 22.94 -21.00 -18.64
C TYR A 399 21.85 -20.50 -19.60
N ASN A 400 22.21 -19.73 -20.63
CA ASN A 400 21.28 -19.27 -21.65
C ASN A 400 21.71 -19.76 -23.04
N SER A 401 20.83 -19.78 -24.04
CA SER A 401 21.14 -20.22 -25.40
C SER A 401 22.30 -19.45 -26.07
N TRP A 402 22.58 -18.25 -25.59
CA TRP A 402 23.66 -17.37 -26.10
C TRP A 402 24.94 -17.34 -25.24
N THR A 403 25.00 -18.11 -24.15
CA THR A 403 26.13 -18.09 -23.22
C THR A 403 27.24 -19.03 -23.69
N THR A 404 28.49 -18.60 -23.63
CA THR A 404 29.66 -19.38 -24.11
C THR A 404 30.48 -20.02 -23.01
N ILE A 405 30.01 -20.05 -21.78
CA ILE A 405 30.71 -20.65 -20.65
C ILE A 405 30.66 -22.18 -20.80
N ASP A 406 31.83 -22.84 -20.66
CA ASP A 406 31.90 -24.29 -20.74
C ASP A 406 30.87 -24.97 -19.83
N GLY A 407 30.01 -25.76 -20.44
CA GLY A 407 28.95 -26.47 -19.75
C GLY A 407 27.65 -25.69 -19.53
N CYS A 408 27.58 -24.43 -19.89
CA CYS A 408 26.40 -23.58 -19.69
C CYS A 408 25.49 -23.41 -20.90
N SER A 409 25.94 -23.81 -22.09
CA SER A 409 25.11 -23.83 -23.29
C SER A 409 25.61 -24.87 -24.27
N PRO A 410 24.73 -25.63 -24.93
CA PRO A 410 25.12 -26.53 -26.01
C PRO A 410 25.57 -25.77 -27.27
N ILE A 411 25.33 -24.48 -27.33
CA ILE A 411 25.57 -23.64 -28.48
C ILE A 411 26.69 -22.66 -28.12
N LYS A 412 27.76 -22.74 -28.87
CA LYS A 412 28.88 -21.79 -28.76
C LYS A 412 28.50 -20.48 -29.44
N GLU A 413 27.69 -19.69 -28.80
CA GLU A 413 27.44 -18.30 -29.20
C GLU A 413 28.40 -17.39 -28.44
N SER A 414 29.29 -16.72 -29.17
CA SER A 414 30.19 -15.76 -28.52
C SER A 414 29.49 -14.43 -28.30
N TYR A 415 29.17 -14.14 -27.06
CA TYR A 415 28.77 -12.81 -26.62
C TYR A 415 30.04 -11.89 -26.61
N LYS A 416 29.97 -10.80 -27.32
CA LYS A 416 30.95 -9.71 -27.17
C LYS A 416 30.22 -8.43 -26.91
N PRO A 417 30.23 -7.93 -25.67
CA PRO A 417 29.62 -6.65 -25.37
C PRO A 417 30.39 -5.54 -26.13
N ASN A 418 29.64 -4.62 -26.70
CA ASN A 418 30.12 -3.40 -27.35
C ASN A 418 31.21 -3.44 -28.39
N GLY A 419 30.81 -3.50 -29.62
CA GLY A 419 31.65 -3.14 -30.75
C GLY A 419 32.76 -4.16 -31.08
N GLY A 420 32.75 -5.28 -30.39
CA GLY A 420 33.47 -6.45 -30.90
C GLY A 420 32.66 -7.08 -32.04
N ASP A 421 33.31 -7.85 -32.87
CA ASP A 421 32.62 -8.66 -33.86
C ASP A 421 31.61 -9.57 -33.13
N TYR A 422 30.35 -9.22 -33.21
CA TYR A 422 29.30 -10.18 -32.88
C TYR A 422 29.47 -11.36 -33.82
N THR A 423 29.76 -12.53 -33.31
CA THR A 423 29.34 -13.72 -34.00
C THR A 423 27.85 -13.77 -33.76
N PRO A 424 26.98 -13.52 -34.75
CA PRO A 424 25.58 -13.47 -34.52
C PRO A 424 25.15 -14.80 -33.95
N ALA A 425 24.29 -14.78 -32.97
CA ALA A 425 23.35 -15.83 -32.67
C ALA A 425 22.47 -16.00 -33.91
N THR A 426 23.03 -16.53 -34.94
CA THR A 426 22.36 -16.80 -36.23
C THR A 426 21.72 -18.15 -36.22
N GLN A 427 21.84 -18.88 -35.12
CA GLN A 427 21.29 -20.20 -35.04
C GLN A 427 19.79 -20.09 -34.85
N ASP A 428 19.06 -20.61 -35.81
CA ASP A 428 17.61 -20.77 -35.71
C ASP A 428 17.31 -21.92 -34.76
N HIS A 429 16.67 -21.61 -33.62
CA HIS A 429 16.27 -22.61 -32.65
C HIS A 429 14.84 -23.10 -32.86
N SER A 430 14.14 -22.66 -33.91
CA SER A 430 12.74 -23.06 -34.17
C SER A 430 12.58 -24.57 -34.24
N GLY A 431 13.61 -25.26 -34.72
CA GLY A 431 13.68 -26.70 -34.82
C GLY A 431 13.68 -27.43 -33.47
N GLU A 432 13.87 -26.76 -32.34
CA GLU A 432 13.92 -27.37 -31.02
C GLU A 432 12.54 -27.51 -30.35
N PHE A 433 11.51 -26.90 -30.92
CA PHE A 433 10.16 -26.81 -30.35
C PHE A 433 9.16 -27.69 -31.08
N LEU A 434 8.12 -28.15 -30.37
CA LEU A 434 6.98 -28.88 -30.92
C LEU A 434 6.14 -28.00 -31.81
N SER A 435 5.82 -26.80 -31.32
CA SER A 435 5.09 -25.77 -32.06
C SER A 435 5.51 -24.38 -31.67
N LEU A 436 5.56 -23.48 -32.65
CA LEU A 436 5.74 -22.04 -32.52
C LEU A 436 4.65 -21.30 -33.32
N SER A 437 3.56 -21.98 -33.65
CA SER A 437 2.53 -21.41 -34.50
C SER A 437 1.63 -20.45 -33.72
N VAL A 438 1.25 -19.34 -34.37
CA VAL A 438 0.28 -18.40 -33.81
C VAL A 438 -1.07 -19.07 -33.56
N SER A 439 -1.46 -20.05 -34.37
CA SER A 439 -2.72 -20.78 -34.16
C SER A 439 -2.72 -21.56 -32.85
N ASP A 440 -1.58 -22.09 -32.40
CA ASP A 440 -1.48 -22.82 -31.15
C ASP A 440 -1.41 -21.86 -29.96
N PHE A 441 -0.77 -20.69 -30.14
CA PHE A 441 -0.84 -19.59 -29.16
C PHE A 441 -2.30 -19.12 -28.94
N MET A 442 -3.06 -19.01 -30.05
CA MET A 442 -4.45 -18.51 -30.04
C MET A 442 -5.48 -19.59 -29.73
N ALA A 443 -5.06 -20.83 -29.51
CA ALA A 443 -5.99 -21.91 -29.19
C ALA A 443 -6.80 -21.60 -27.90
N GLU A 444 -7.96 -22.27 -27.81
CA GLU A 444 -8.79 -22.18 -26.61
C GLU A 444 -7.99 -22.61 -25.38
N ARG A 445 -8.26 -21.96 -24.27
CA ARG A 445 -7.69 -22.33 -22.97
C ARG A 445 -8.15 -23.71 -22.55
N GLU A 446 -7.37 -24.35 -21.69
CA GLU A 446 -7.78 -25.59 -21.05
C GLU A 446 -9.08 -25.40 -20.24
N PRO A 447 -9.85 -26.44 -19.97
CA PRO A 447 -11.13 -26.34 -19.24
C PRO A 447 -11.01 -25.68 -17.86
N ASP A 448 -9.86 -25.85 -17.21
CA ASP A 448 -9.53 -25.17 -15.93
C ASP A 448 -9.14 -23.69 -16.08
N GLY A 449 -9.06 -23.20 -17.31
CA GLY A 449 -8.63 -21.84 -17.67
C GLY A 449 -7.14 -21.71 -17.94
N GLY A 450 -6.37 -22.77 -17.77
CA GLY A 450 -4.92 -22.78 -18.05
C GLY A 450 -4.58 -22.46 -19.49
N LEU A 451 -3.30 -22.23 -19.76
CA LEU A 451 -2.77 -22.03 -21.11
C LEU A 451 -2.96 -23.30 -21.96
N PRO A 452 -3.15 -23.16 -23.27
CA PRO A 452 -3.30 -24.33 -24.16
C PRO A 452 -2.14 -25.32 -24.02
N ASN A 453 -2.44 -26.58 -23.76
CA ASN A 453 -1.46 -27.66 -23.69
C ASN A 453 -1.32 -28.37 -25.02
N ASN A 454 -0.99 -27.64 -26.06
CA ASN A 454 -0.95 -28.09 -27.45
C ASN A 454 0.46 -28.14 -28.06
N GLY A 455 1.50 -28.09 -27.24
CA GLY A 455 2.89 -28.08 -27.67
C GLY A 455 3.47 -26.70 -27.99
N PHE A 456 2.70 -25.63 -27.87
CA PHE A 456 3.22 -24.29 -28.13
C PHE A 456 4.37 -23.94 -27.18
N ALA A 457 5.49 -23.49 -27.73
CA ALA A 457 6.73 -23.14 -27.05
C ALA A 457 7.31 -24.25 -26.15
N ARG A 458 6.89 -25.49 -26.31
CA ARG A 458 7.44 -26.67 -25.62
C ARG A 458 8.55 -27.29 -26.42
N LEU A 459 9.60 -27.76 -25.78
CA LEU A 459 10.69 -28.48 -26.42
C LEU A 459 10.19 -29.79 -27.03
N LYS A 460 10.81 -30.21 -28.13
CA LYS A 460 10.55 -31.53 -28.71
C LYS A 460 11.46 -32.57 -28.06
N PRO A 461 11.07 -33.87 -28.08
CA PRO A 461 11.96 -34.94 -27.69
C PRO A 461 13.30 -34.91 -28.44
N GLY A 462 14.41 -34.92 -27.70
CA GLY A 462 15.76 -34.82 -28.24
C GLY A 462 16.23 -33.40 -28.55
N SER A 463 15.55 -32.38 -28.03
CA SER A 463 16.04 -31.00 -28.06
C SER A 463 17.42 -30.92 -27.44
N ILE A 464 18.27 -30.07 -28.01
CA ILE A 464 19.60 -29.77 -27.46
C ILE A 464 19.53 -28.97 -26.14
N PHE A 465 18.38 -28.41 -25.78
CA PHE A 465 18.16 -27.63 -24.59
C PHE A 465 17.69 -28.46 -23.37
N LYS A 466 17.47 -29.76 -23.59
CA LYS A 466 17.09 -30.64 -22.51
C LYS A 466 18.23 -30.81 -21.49
N ASP A 467 17.93 -30.77 -20.21
CA ASP A 467 18.84 -30.91 -19.07
C ASP A 467 20.05 -29.94 -19.08
N MET A 468 19.90 -28.77 -19.70
CA MET A 468 21.00 -27.81 -19.85
C MET A 468 20.95 -26.65 -18.87
N GLY A 469 19.90 -26.53 -18.08
CA GLY A 469 19.67 -25.43 -17.18
C GLY A 469 20.36 -25.57 -15.81
N MET A 470 20.42 -24.46 -15.10
CA MET A 470 20.78 -24.46 -13.68
C MET A 470 19.52 -24.58 -12.82
N PRO A 471 19.58 -25.36 -11.73
CA PRO A 471 18.46 -25.43 -10.79
C PRO A 471 18.14 -24.08 -10.18
N VAL A 472 16.87 -23.68 -10.22
CA VAL A 472 16.33 -22.48 -9.57
C VAL A 472 15.42 -22.95 -8.43
N ILE A 473 16.03 -23.27 -7.29
CA ILE A 473 15.34 -23.85 -6.13
C ILE A 473 15.68 -23.00 -4.92
N GLY A 474 14.66 -22.31 -4.36
CA GLY A 474 14.87 -21.43 -3.22
C GLY A 474 15.76 -20.23 -3.54
N PHE A 475 15.73 -19.78 -4.81
CA PHE A 475 16.44 -18.56 -5.18
C PHE A 475 15.74 -17.35 -4.56
N THR A 476 16.42 -16.65 -3.66
CA THR A 476 15.87 -15.50 -2.96
C THR A 476 16.13 -14.21 -3.75
N PRO A 477 15.11 -13.58 -4.36
CA PRO A 477 15.25 -12.27 -4.94
C PRO A 477 15.65 -11.25 -3.89
N THR A 478 16.66 -10.45 -4.17
CA THR A 478 17.14 -9.43 -3.21
C THR A 478 16.90 -8.04 -3.74
N ARG A 479 16.49 -7.12 -2.86
CA ARG A 479 16.57 -5.69 -3.14
C ARG A 479 17.95 -5.19 -2.74
N LYS A 480 18.57 -4.39 -3.60
CA LYS A 480 19.85 -3.74 -3.29
C LYS A 480 19.69 -2.49 -2.45
N MET A 481 18.53 -1.83 -2.53
CA MET A 481 18.17 -0.82 -1.54
C MET A 481 17.98 -1.53 -0.20
N THR A 482 18.73 -1.09 0.80
CA THR A 482 18.53 -1.54 2.18
C THR A 482 17.17 -1.06 2.70
N GLU A 483 16.65 -1.70 3.74
CA GLU A 483 15.43 -1.25 4.41
C GLU A 483 15.49 0.23 4.80
N ALA A 484 16.61 0.68 5.37
CA ALA A 484 16.81 2.09 5.73
C ALA A 484 16.77 3.03 4.51
N GLN A 485 17.28 2.60 3.36
CA GLN A 485 17.22 3.38 2.12
C GLN A 485 15.79 3.41 1.56
N CYS A 486 15.07 2.31 1.62
CA CYS A 486 13.65 2.26 1.23
C CYS A 486 12.82 3.21 2.10
N VAL A 487 12.95 3.12 3.41
CA VAL A 487 12.26 4.00 4.37
C VAL A 487 12.62 5.47 4.12
N ALA A 488 13.89 5.80 3.91
CA ALA A 488 14.33 7.15 3.59
C ALA A 488 13.77 7.66 2.25
N ALA A 489 13.52 6.74 1.31
CA ALA A 489 12.88 7.02 0.03
C ALA A 489 11.34 7.01 0.12
N GLY A 490 10.75 6.71 1.28
CA GLY A 490 9.31 6.58 1.45
C GLY A 490 8.76 5.29 0.83
N LEU A 491 9.55 4.24 0.73
CA LEU A 491 9.15 2.94 0.19
C LEU A 491 9.09 1.89 1.29
N GLU A 492 8.14 0.97 1.17
CA GLU A 492 8.13 -0.24 1.99
C GLU A 492 9.25 -1.18 1.51
N TYR A 493 10.01 -1.77 2.44
CA TYR A 493 11.00 -2.78 2.09
C TYR A 493 10.32 -4.14 1.92
N VAL A 494 10.08 -4.52 0.67
CA VAL A 494 9.47 -5.82 0.32
C VAL A 494 10.29 -6.46 -0.79
N THR A 495 10.56 -7.75 -0.66
CA THR A 495 11.14 -8.60 -1.70
C THR A 495 10.04 -9.46 -2.33
N ALA A 496 10.27 -9.96 -3.54
CA ALA A 496 9.46 -11.05 -4.08
C ALA A 496 9.74 -12.35 -3.31
N ASP A 497 8.85 -13.30 -3.45
CA ASP A 497 9.00 -14.63 -2.86
C ASP A 497 10.18 -15.40 -3.46
N ASP A 498 10.68 -16.38 -2.73
CA ASP A 498 11.72 -17.26 -3.23
C ASP A 498 11.23 -17.98 -4.47
N ILE A 499 12.10 -18.07 -5.46
CA ILE A 499 11.75 -18.65 -6.75
C ILE A 499 12.06 -20.12 -6.71
N TYR A 500 11.04 -20.91 -7.06
CA TYR A 500 11.16 -22.37 -7.23
C TYR A 500 10.65 -22.71 -8.63
N ILE A 501 11.54 -23.22 -9.48
CA ILE A 501 11.16 -23.73 -10.78
C ILE A 501 11.37 -25.25 -10.74
N PRO A 502 10.29 -26.04 -10.66
CA PRO A 502 10.39 -27.49 -10.63
C PRO A 502 10.94 -28.04 -11.94
N TYR A 503 11.72 -29.09 -11.89
CA TYR A 503 12.21 -29.83 -13.05
C TYR A 503 12.18 -31.34 -12.78
N ASN A 504 12.23 -32.15 -13.83
CA ASN A 504 11.96 -33.59 -13.74
C ASN A 504 13.17 -34.47 -13.76
N ASP A 505 14.20 -34.10 -14.46
CA ASP A 505 15.33 -34.96 -14.83
C ASP A 505 16.61 -34.57 -14.09
N ASP A 506 17.76 -34.72 -14.71
CA ASP A 506 19.08 -34.50 -14.11
C ASP A 506 19.35 -33.01 -13.88
N ALA A 507 18.77 -32.11 -14.70
CA ALA A 507 18.83 -30.65 -14.61
C ALA A 507 17.61 -30.02 -15.29
N PRO A 508 17.29 -28.74 -14.97
CA PRO A 508 16.24 -28.03 -15.69
C PRO A 508 16.51 -27.93 -17.19
N ASP A 509 15.47 -27.88 -17.97
CA ASP A 509 15.53 -27.53 -19.37
C ASP A 509 15.73 -26.02 -19.55
N PHE A 510 16.25 -25.58 -20.67
CA PHE A 510 16.12 -24.20 -21.10
C PHE A 510 14.69 -23.95 -21.60
N GLY A 511 14.22 -22.73 -21.37
CA GLY A 511 12.92 -22.29 -21.88
C GLY A 511 11.77 -22.47 -20.89
N ALA A 512 10.56 -22.14 -21.35
CA ALA A 512 9.39 -21.94 -20.50
C ALA A 512 8.74 -23.24 -19.97
N TYR A 513 9.15 -24.39 -20.45
CA TYR A 513 8.53 -25.67 -20.11
C TYR A 513 9.55 -26.78 -20.09
N GLU A 514 9.46 -27.64 -19.10
CA GLU A 514 10.18 -28.90 -19.06
C GLU A 514 9.68 -29.84 -20.15
N LEU A 515 10.61 -30.54 -20.81
CA LEU A 515 10.30 -31.68 -21.68
C LEU A 515 9.88 -32.84 -20.81
N ASP A 516 8.93 -33.62 -21.18
CA ASP A 516 8.32 -34.70 -20.39
C ASP A 516 7.54 -34.22 -19.16
N GLY A 517 7.14 -32.97 -19.19
CA GLY A 517 6.68 -32.08 -18.24
C GLY A 517 5.76 -32.55 -17.12
N ILE A 518 6.02 -32.03 -15.96
CA ILE A 518 5.02 -31.94 -14.89
C ILE A 518 3.81 -31.23 -15.48
N PRO A 519 2.60 -31.82 -15.44
CA PRO A 519 1.41 -31.03 -15.68
C PRO A 519 1.43 -29.86 -14.74
N PHE A 520 1.41 -28.67 -15.31
CA PHE A 520 1.49 -27.47 -14.56
C PHE A 520 0.16 -27.29 -13.81
N GLU A 521 0.17 -27.62 -12.53
CA GLU A 521 -0.89 -27.24 -11.60
C GLU A 521 -0.42 -26.04 -10.81
N TYR A 522 -1.01 -24.89 -11.09
CA TYR A 522 -0.85 -23.74 -10.23
C TYR A 522 -1.66 -23.97 -8.96
N THR A 523 -0.99 -24.34 -7.92
CA THR A 523 -1.46 -24.08 -6.57
C THR A 523 -1.14 -22.64 -6.24
N ILE A 524 -2.17 -21.83 -6.03
CA ILE A 524 -1.97 -20.50 -5.41
C ILE A 524 -1.18 -20.78 -4.12
N PRO A 525 0.05 -20.27 -3.96
CA PRO A 525 0.76 -20.45 -2.69
C PRO A 525 -0.16 -20.02 -1.58
N GLU A 526 -0.42 -20.87 -0.62
CA GLU A 526 -1.20 -20.50 0.55
C GLU A 526 -0.46 -19.36 1.24
N ILE A 527 -1.08 -18.19 1.26
CA ILE A 527 -0.55 -17.03 1.96
C ILE A 527 -1.09 -17.07 3.37
N ILE A 528 -0.23 -16.88 4.36
CA ILE A 528 -0.70 -16.68 5.72
C ILE A 528 -1.52 -15.40 5.77
N GLU A 529 -2.78 -15.51 6.11
CA GLU A 529 -3.67 -14.38 6.33
C GLU A 529 -3.89 -14.24 7.82
N ILE A 530 -3.45 -13.13 8.40
CA ILE A 530 -3.62 -12.83 9.83
C ILE A 530 -4.62 -11.70 10.02
N THR A 531 -5.61 -11.91 10.87
CA THR A 531 -6.66 -10.93 11.17
C THR A 531 -6.81 -10.73 12.68
N CYS A 532 -6.96 -9.48 13.11
CA CYS A 532 -7.35 -9.15 14.47
C CYS A 532 -8.88 -9.26 14.59
N THR A 533 -9.38 -10.32 15.23
CA THR A 533 -10.80 -10.66 15.27
C THR A 533 -11.53 -10.12 16.50
N THR A 534 -10.80 -9.84 17.57
CA THR A 534 -11.36 -9.31 18.81
C THR A 534 -10.42 -8.29 19.41
N GLY A 535 -10.99 -7.27 20.02
CA GLY A 535 -10.22 -6.15 20.54
C GLY A 535 -9.73 -5.21 19.41
N ASN A 536 -8.87 -4.28 19.79
CA ASN A 536 -8.20 -3.39 18.85
C ASN A 536 -6.69 -3.53 19.06
N SER A 537 -5.93 -3.74 18.01
CA SER A 537 -4.46 -3.81 18.06
C SER A 537 -3.83 -2.52 18.57
N SER A 538 -4.56 -1.41 18.53
CA SER A 538 -4.16 -0.13 19.14
C SER A 538 -5.10 0.21 20.27
N GLN A 539 -4.62 0.22 21.51
CA GLN A 539 -5.44 0.53 22.68
C GLN A 539 -4.79 1.62 23.55
N GLU A 540 -5.64 2.49 24.05
CA GLU A 540 -5.28 3.40 25.15
C GLU A 540 -5.83 2.81 26.45
N VAL A 541 -4.98 2.58 27.44
CA VAL A 541 -5.33 1.93 28.71
C VAL A 541 -4.90 2.80 29.85
N VAL A 542 -5.77 2.94 30.85
CA VAL A 542 -5.41 3.66 32.08
C VAL A 542 -4.38 2.84 32.84
N VAL A 543 -3.37 3.50 33.39
CA VAL A 543 -2.34 2.86 34.21
C VAL A 543 -2.97 2.01 35.32
N GLY A 544 -2.63 0.74 35.36
CA GLY A 544 -3.16 -0.23 36.33
C GLY A 544 -4.38 -1.02 35.87
N ASP A 545 -4.98 -0.64 34.74
CA ASP A 545 -6.09 -1.39 34.15
C ASP A 545 -5.58 -2.43 33.15
N ALA A 546 -6.34 -3.51 32.96
CA ALA A 546 -6.06 -4.49 31.94
C ALA A 546 -6.47 -4.00 30.55
N ILE A 547 -5.74 -4.44 29.51
CA ILE A 547 -6.20 -4.26 28.12
C ILE A 547 -7.46 -5.08 27.87
N ALA A 548 -8.26 -4.68 26.89
CA ALA A 548 -9.20 -5.61 26.29
C ALA A 548 -8.40 -6.67 25.52
N ASP A 549 -8.79 -7.93 25.64
CA ASP A 549 -8.07 -9.02 24.96
C ASP A 549 -7.97 -8.72 23.45
N ILE A 550 -6.77 -8.86 22.90
CA ILE A 550 -6.50 -8.71 21.47
C ILE A 550 -6.35 -10.13 20.91
N VAL A 551 -7.25 -10.50 20.00
CA VAL A 551 -7.27 -11.84 19.44
C VAL A 551 -6.93 -11.76 17.95
N TYR A 552 -5.86 -12.44 17.55
CA TYR A 552 -5.50 -12.66 16.17
C TYR A 552 -5.87 -14.08 15.76
N GLN A 553 -6.39 -14.23 14.56
CA GLN A 553 -6.60 -15.51 13.91
C GLN A 553 -5.91 -15.52 12.55
N TRP A 554 -5.51 -16.71 12.11
CA TRP A 554 -4.92 -16.91 10.79
C TRP A 554 -5.45 -18.20 10.17
N ASN A 555 -5.29 -18.32 8.84
CA ASN A 555 -5.68 -19.48 8.06
C ASN A 555 -4.73 -20.68 8.28
N ASP A 556 -5.06 -21.82 7.71
CA ASP A 556 -4.31 -23.07 7.90
C ASP A 556 -2.90 -23.05 7.31
N ALA A 557 -2.54 -22.07 6.49
CA ALA A 557 -1.19 -21.85 5.99
C ALA A 557 -0.19 -21.47 7.11
N GLY A 558 -0.67 -20.91 8.21
CA GLY A 558 0.15 -20.56 9.37
C GLY A 558 0.09 -21.64 10.45
N THR A 559 1.25 -22.11 10.92
CA THR A 559 1.35 -23.19 11.91
C THR A 559 1.89 -22.75 13.26
N GLN A 560 2.60 -21.64 13.32
CA GLN A 560 3.19 -21.09 14.54
C GLN A 560 3.01 -19.57 14.60
N ALA A 561 2.90 -19.04 15.83
CA ALA A 561 2.84 -17.60 16.04
C ALA A 561 3.70 -17.18 17.24
N VAL A 562 4.38 -16.05 17.11
CA VAL A 562 5.18 -15.43 18.16
C VAL A 562 4.85 -13.95 18.30
N VAL A 563 5.01 -13.43 19.51
CA VAL A 563 4.85 -12.00 19.76
C VAL A 563 6.12 -11.44 20.36
N GLU A 564 6.58 -10.34 19.80
CA GLU A 564 7.74 -9.59 20.28
C GLU A 564 7.33 -8.19 20.70
N GLY A 565 8.06 -7.59 21.63
CA GLY A 565 7.88 -6.20 22.05
C GLY A 565 6.76 -5.97 23.06
N LEU A 566 6.17 -6.99 23.68
CA LEU A 566 5.19 -6.80 24.76
C LEU A 566 5.83 -6.17 25.99
N ALA A 567 5.11 -5.19 26.57
CA ALA A 567 5.49 -4.63 27.85
C ALA A 567 5.31 -5.62 29.00
N GLU A 568 6.05 -5.43 30.07
CA GLU A 568 5.85 -6.17 31.32
C GLU A 568 4.39 -6.08 31.80
N GLY A 569 3.84 -7.21 32.25
CA GLY A 569 2.44 -7.34 32.63
C GLY A 569 1.51 -7.77 31.51
N LEU A 570 1.97 -7.80 30.26
CA LEU A 570 1.26 -8.40 29.14
C LEU A 570 1.80 -9.81 28.85
N THR A 571 0.90 -10.71 28.48
CA THR A 571 1.23 -12.08 28.07
C THR A 571 0.43 -12.46 26.83
N TYR A 572 0.87 -13.49 26.13
CA TYR A 572 0.08 -14.07 25.05
C TYR A 572 -0.03 -15.59 25.17
N THR A 573 -1.08 -16.13 24.59
CA THR A 573 -1.32 -17.57 24.45
C THR A 573 -1.66 -17.90 23.01
N VAL A 574 -1.23 -19.07 22.53
CA VAL A 574 -1.57 -19.59 21.21
C VAL A 574 -2.34 -20.90 21.39
N ALA A 575 -3.46 -21.01 20.71
CA ALA A 575 -4.32 -22.20 20.70
C ALA A 575 -4.87 -22.44 19.30
N GLY A 576 -4.36 -23.48 18.60
CA GLY A 576 -4.63 -23.67 17.18
C GLY A 576 -4.19 -22.43 16.38
N ASN A 577 -5.03 -21.98 15.47
CA ASN A 577 -4.79 -20.80 14.63
C ASN A 577 -5.22 -19.48 15.32
N THR A 578 -5.18 -19.43 16.63
CA THR A 578 -5.60 -18.25 17.39
C THR A 578 -4.54 -17.85 18.38
N LEU A 579 -4.22 -16.56 18.44
CA LEU A 579 -3.33 -15.94 19.42
C LEU A 579 -4.11 -14.88 20.20
N THR A 580 -4.02 -14.93 21.52
CA THR A 580 -4.64 -13.94 22.41
C THR A 580 -3.59 -13.21 23.22
N ILE A 581 -3.58 -11.88 23.17
CA ILE A 581 -2.76 -11.02 24.04
C ILE A 581 -3.67 -10.44 25.11
N SER A 582 -3.25 -10.54 26.37
CA SER A 582 -4.02 -10.05 27.52
C SER A 582 -3.10 -9.60 28.64
N GLY A 583 -3.66 -8.94 29.64
CA GLY A 583 -2.94 -8.55 30.85
C GLY A 583 -3.05 -7.06 31.19
N THR A 584 -2.26 -6.65 32.19
CA THR A 584 -2.19 -5.27 32.68
C THR A 584 -0.80 -4.72 32.41
N PRO A 585 -0.62 -3.87 31.39
CA PRO A 585 0.69 -3.37 31.00
C PRO A 585 1.24 -2.39 32.03
N GLN A 586 2.53 -2.49 32.34
CA GLN A 586 3.22 -1.55 33.22
C GLN A 586 3.75 -0.33 32.46
N ALA A 587 3.95 -0.44 31.16
CA ALA A 587 4.40 0.65 30.28
C ALA A 587 3.72 0.51 28.90
N GLY A 588 3.70 1.61 28.15
CA GLY A 588 3.31 1.57 26.74
C GLY A 588 4.28 0.72 25.91
N CYS A 589 3.79 0.07 24.87
CA CYS A 589 4.64 -0.71 23.96
C CYS A 589 4.10 -0.73 22.54
N THR A 590 4.99 -1.00 21.62
CA THR A 590 4.68 -1.46 20.28
C THR A 590 5.07 -2.92 20.20
N PHE A 591 4.16 -3.78 19.78
CA PHE A 591 4.42 -5.20 19.65
C PHE A 591 4.23 -5.66 18.21
N LYS A 592 4.89 -6.78 17.87
CA LYS A 592 4.76 -7.46 16.57
C LYS A 592 4.26 -8.87 16.78
N VAL A 593 3.29 -9.29 16.01
CA VAL A 593 2.83 -10.67 15.92
C VAL A 593 3.31 -11.23 14.60
N THR A 594 4.13 -12.26 14.64
CA THR A 594 4.63 -12.96 13.45
C THR A 594 4.04 -14.37 13.42
N VAL A 595 3.41 -14.72 12.32
CA VAL A 595 2.89 -16.07 12.04
C VAL A 595 3.75 -16.70 10.96
N THR A 596 4.18 -17.93 11.17
CA THR A 596 5.02 -18.72 10.26
C THR A 596 4.29 -19.98 9.84
N GLY A 597 4.47 -20.41 8.60
CA GLY A 597 4.04 -21.72 8.09
C GLY A 597 5.07 -22.82 8.37
N ASP A 598 4.82 -24.01 7.85
CA ASP A 598 5.71 -25.14 7.97
C ASP A 598 6.98 -24.94 7.13
N GLU A 599 8.15 -25.29 7.71
CA GLU A 599 9.41 -25.28 6.97
C GLU A 599 9.34 -26.32 5.84
N GLY A 600 9.39 -25.85 4.60
CA GLY A 600 9.40 -26.67 3.38
C GLY A 600 8.23 -26.48 2.40
N GLU A 601 7.16 -25.76 2.81
CA GLU A 601 6.03 -25.46 1.92
C GLU A 601 6.12 -24.08 1.24
N GLY A 602 7.20 -23.35 1.41
CA GLY A 602 7.40 -22.03 0.78
C GLY A 602 6.49 -20.91 1.33
N VAL A 603 5.77 -21.19 2.43
CA VAL A 603 4.88 -20.24 3.07
C VAL A 603 5.68 -19.21 3.86
N LYS A 604 5.61 -17.94 3.46
CA LYS A 604 6.36 -16.88 4.13
C LYS A 604 5.72 -16.43 5.43
N PRO A 605 6.57 -16.07 6.43
CA PRO A 605 6.08 -15.42 7.63
C PRO A 605 5.34 -14.13 7.33
N VAL A 606 4.21 -13.92 7.97
CA VAL A 606 3.48 -12.67 7.94
C VAL A 606 3.52 -12.00 9.31
N THR A 607 3.77 -10.70 9.33
CA THR A 607 3.87 -9.90 10.54
C THR A 607 2.84 -8.79 10.56
N THR A 608 2.16 -8.64 11.70
CA THR A 608 1.32 -7.49 12.01
C THR A 608 1.78 -6.82 13.28
N SER A 609 1.39 -5.57 13.51
CA SER A 609 1.83 -4.79 14.67
C SER A 609 0.65 -4.20 15.42
N GLY A 610 0.87 -3.92 16.71
CA GLY A 610 -0.08 -3.19 17.53
C GLY A 610 0.62 -2.24 18.49
N VAL A 611 -0.14 -1.31 19.06
CA VAL A 611 0.36 -0.29 19.99
C VAL A 611 -0.51 -0.24 21.24
N ILE A 612 0.11 -0.33 22.40
CA ILE A 612 -0.55 -0.08 23.68
C ILE A 612 0.01 1.21 24.25
N THR A 613 -0.87 2.18 24.46
CA THR A 613 -0.54 3.46 25.06
C THR A 613 -1.09 3.50 26.48
N ILE A 614 -0.22 3.81 27.45
CA ILE A 614 -0.65 4.03 28.84
C ILE A 614 -1.09 5.46 29.01
N VAL A 615 -2.34 5.63 29.43
CA VAL A 615 -2.92 6.92 29.76
C VAL A 615 -2.99 7.05 31.26
N ARG A 616 -2.47 8.16 31.79
CA ARG A 616 -2.61 8.46 33.21
C ARG A 616 -3.82 9.38 33.40
N PRO A 617 -4.73 9.05 34.36
CA PRO A 617 -5.79 9.99 34.73
C PRO A 617 -5.20 11.35 35.14
N TYR A 618 -5.78 12.41 34.66
CA TYR A 618 -5.34 13.76 35.00
C TYR A 618 -6.52 14.67 35.27
N ARG A 619 -6.26 15.73 36.04
CA ARG A 619 -7.11 16.90 36.15
C ARG A 619 -6.42 18.14 35.61
N VAL A 620 -7.16 19.04 35.04
CA VAL A 620 -6.66 20.28 34.50
C VAL A 620 -6.83 21.35 35.56
N ILE A 621 -5.72 21.84 36.10
CA ILE A 621 -5.74 22.86 37.17
C ILE A 621 -6.26 24.20 36.66
N THR A 622 -5.97 24.52 35.42
CA THR A 622 -6.38 25.78 34.79
C THR A 622 -7.79 25.73 34.19
N GLY A 623 -8.51 24.61 34.29
CA GLY A 623 -9.77 24.37 33.58
C GLY A 623 -9.50 23.90 32.15
N ASP A 624 -9.39 24.83 31.22
CA ASP A 624 -8.79 24.65 29.89
C ASP A 624 -7.55 25.55 29.82
N TRP A 625 -7.16 25.98 28.64
CA TRP A 625 -6.22 27.05 28.48
C TRP A 625 -6.72 28.29 29.26
N TYR A 626 -5.97 28.67 30.27
CA TYR A 626 -6.30 29.87 31.05
C TYR A 626 -5.68 31.10 30.38
N PRO A 627 -6.50 31.99 29.81
CA PRO A 627 -6.01 33.28 29.32
C PRO A 627 -5.86 34.25 30.49
N PHE A 628 -4.73 34.93 30.57
CA PHE A 628 -4.48 35.93 31.61
C PHE A 628 -5.27 37.25 31.36
N GLN A 629 -6.57 37.14 31.05
CA GLN A 629 -7.50 38.24 30.81
C GLN A 629 -8.08 38.78 32.10
N ASP A 630 -8.08 37.99 33.16
CA ASP A 630 -8.61 38.36 34.46
C ASP A 630 -7.51 38.96 35.35
N ALA A 631 -7.91 39.82 36.30
CA ALA A 631 -6.99 40.28 37.31
C ALA A 631 -6.54 39.11 38.20
N GLU A 632 -5.36 39.23 38.84
CA GLU A 632 -4.82 38.19 39.72
C GLU A 632 -5.83 37.73 40.80
N ALA A 633 -6.72 38.67 41.23
CA ALA A 633 -7.77 38.36 42.19
C ALA A 633 -8.81 37.32 41.70
N ASP A 634 -9.09 37.37 40.42
CA ASP A 634 -10.14 36.58 39.75
C ASP A 634 -9.60 35.31 39.09
N MET A 635 -8.33 35.00 39.26
CA MET A 635 -7.68 33.80 38.77
C MET A 635 -8.34 32.54 39.38
N PRO A 636 -8.44 31.40 38.63
CA PRO A 636 -8.92 30.15 39.19
C PRO A 636 -8.19 29.76 40.46
N SER A 637 -8.95 29.39 41.53
CA SER A 637 -8.41 29.11 42.87
C SER A 637 -7.28 28.08 42.84
N ASP A 638 -7.40 27.06 42.02
CA ASP A 638 -6.40 26.01 41.91
C ASP A 638 -5.09 26.52 41.29
N LEU A 639 -5.17 27.29 40.21
CA LEU A 639 -3.98 27.93 39.63
C LEU A 639 -3.36 28.92 40.60
N LYS A 640 -4.19 29.74 41.26
CA LYS A 640 -3.74 30.73 42.25
C LYS A 640 -3.04 30.08 43.45
N SER A 641 -3.46 28.89 43.84
CA SER A 641 -2.88 28.17 44.98
C SER A 641 -1.46 27.65 44.72
N ILE A 642 -1.10 27.40 43.42
CA ILE A 642 0.19 26.84 43.04
C ILE A 642 1.14 27.84 42.38
N LEU A 643 0.64 28.94 41.84
CA LEU A 643 1.41 29.96 41.12
C LEU A 643 2.03 30.99 42.07
N SER A 644 3.34 31.13 42.01
CA SER A 644 4.10 32.19 42.71
C SER A 644 4.88 33.01 41.70
N LEU A 645 4.79 34.35 41.84
CA LEU A 645 5.49 35.27 40.94
C LEU A 645 6.87 35.63 41.49
N ILE A 646 7.87 35.50 40.65
CA ILE A 646 9.25 35.93 40.98
C ILE A 646 9.45 37.32 40.42
N GLN A 647 9.74 38.29 41.31
CA GLN A 647 9.94 39.65 40.93
C GLN A 647 11.26 39.81 40.17
N GLY A 648 11.28 40.65 39.15
CA GLY A 648 12.51 41.01 38.46
C GLY A 648 13.27 42.13 39.21
N ASP A 649 14.59 42.17 39.03
CA ASP A 649 15.45 43.17 39.70
C ASP A 649 15.22 44.59 39.17
N LYS A 650 14.67 44.71 37.95
CA LYS A 650 14.47 46.01 37.29
C LYS A 650 13.00 46.40 37.12
N SER A 651 12.13 45.44 37.06
CA SER A 651 10.68 45.65 36.96
C SER A 651 9.94 44.49 37.59
N ALA A 652 8.72 44.77 38.07
CA ALA A 652 7.87 43.76 38.69
C ALA A 652 7.39 42.72 37.67
N THR A 653 7.23 41.49 38.13
CA THR A 653 6.43 40.47 37.43
C THR A 653 4.96 40.68 37.84
N THR A 654 4.10 40.86 36.86
CA THR A 654 2.70 41.26 37.11
C THR A 654 1.77 40.53 36.12
N ILE A 655 0.51 40.35 36.51
CA ILE A 655 -0.57 40.02 35.59
C ILE A 655 -1.18 41.33 35.12
N ASP A 656 -1.20 41.54 33.82
CA ASP A 656 -1.75 42.71 33.15
C ASP A 656 -2.87 42.30 32.20
N PRO A 657 -4.15 42.39 32.61
CA PRO A 657 -5.30 41.97 31.82
C PRO A 657 -5.48 42.75 30.51
N GLU A 658 -4.96 43.97 30.44
CA GLU A 658 -5.07 44.83 29.26
C GLU A 658 -3.89 44.69 28.30
N LYS A 659 -2.92 43.81 28.61
CA LYS A 659 -1.72 43.66 27.78
C LYS A 659 -2.04 42.99 26.47
N GLU A 660 -1.74 43.65 25.37
CA GLU A 660 -1.96 43.21 24.03
C GLU A 660 -0.66 43.22 23.21
N GLU A 661 -0.52 42.31 22.30
CA GLU A 661 0.55 42.28 21.30
C GLU A 661 -0.07 41.86 19.94
N SER A 662 -0.30 42.85 19.11
CA SER A 662 -1.00 42.66 17.82
C SER A 662 -0.29 41.72 16.84
N ALA A 663 1.01 41.52 17.03
CA ALA A 663 1.81 40.67 16.13
C ALA A 663 1.74 39.18 16.50
N SER A 664 1.32 38.83 17.71
CA SER A 664 1.34 37.46 18.21
C SER A 664 0.08 36.64 17.85
N GLY A 665 -1.04 37.32 17.57
CA GLY A 665 -2.34 36.70 17.43
C GLY A 665 -2.93 36.15 18.75
N PHE A 666 -2.26 36.31 19.86
CA PHE A 666 -2.78 36.00 21.20
C PHE A 666 -3.74 37.10 21.67
N GLY A 667 -4.76 36.72 22.43
CA GLY A 667 -5.74 37.66 22.95
C GLY A 667 -5.16 38.70 23.88
N LYS A 668 -6.05 39.50 24.51
CA LYS A 668 -5.67 40.42 25.58
C LYS A 668 -5.34 39.67 26.86
N GLY A 669 -4.51 40.26 27.67
CA GLY A 669 -4.10 39.79 28.97
C GLY A 669 -2.83 38.94 28.95
N ALA A 670 -1.89 39.23 29.83
CA ALA A 670 -0.66 38.48 29.93
C ALA A 670 -0.08 38.48 31.35
N LEU A 671 0.54 37.35 31.72
CA LEU A 671 1.53 37.34 32.80
C LEU A 671 2.83 37.91 32.24
N CYS A 672 3.15 39.13 32.65
CA CYS A 672 4.34 39.87 32.23
C CYS A 672 5.51 39.57 33.16
N LEU A 673 6.53 38.86 32.69
CA LEU A 673 7.72 38.59 33.51
C LEU A 673 8.58 39.83 33.62
N GLY A 674 8.95 40.16 34.84
CA GLY A 674 9.79 41.32 35.15
C GLY A 674 11.19 41.22 34.56
N GLU A 675 11.78 42.36 34.18
CA GLU A 675 13.15 42.41 33.65
C GLU A 675 14.17 42.03 34.72
N SER A 676 15.22 41.31 34.29
CA SER A 676 16.30 40.87 35.18
C SER A 676 15.81 39.90 36.26
N ASN A 677 15.82 38.62 35.92
CA ASN A 677 15.49 37.51 36.82
C ASN A 677 13.99 37.35 37.19
N GLY A 678 13.07 38.09 36.57
CA GLY A 678 11.63 37.87 36.76
C GLY A 678 11.16 36.52 36.20
N GLY A 679 10.16 35.92 36.83
CA GLY A 679 9.66 34.61 36.44
C GLY A 679 8.43 34.16 37.22
N PHE A 680 8.15 32.88 37.18
CA PHE A 680 7.12 32.25 38.02
C PHE A 680 7.58 30.89 38.49
N THR A 681 6.98 30.42 39.57
CA THR A 681 7.10 29.06 40.07
C THR A 681 5.71 28.45 40.21
N LEU A 682 5.57 27.19 39.80
CA LEU A 682 4.42 26.35 40.09
C LEU A 682 4.80 25.31 41.13
N ASP A 683 4.06 25.24 42.23
CA ASP A 683 4.12 24.19 43.24
C ASP A 683 3.13 23.11 42.88
N LEU A 684 3.64 21.96 42.48
CA LEU A 684 2.85 20.91 41.81
C LEU A 684 2.58 19.71 42.72
N GLY A 685 2.91 19.76 43.98
CA GLY A 685 2.64 18.75 45.01
C GLY A 685 2.46 17.28 44.60
N GLU A 686 1.60 17.04 43.67
CA GLU A 686 1.22 15.71 43.12
C GLU A 686 1.93 15.33 41.81
N GLY A 687 2.81 16.17 41.30
CA GLY A 687 3.45 16.01 39.99
C GLY A 687 2.77 16.80 38.87
N VAL A 688 3.30 16.67 37.67
CA VAL A 688 2.77 17.34 36.48
C VAL A 688 2.82 16.40 35.27
N LEU A 689 1.83 16.45 34.40
CA LEU A 689 1.83 15.72 33.13
C LEU A 689 2.06 16.66 31.95
N GLU A 690 1.50 17.87 32.02
CA GLU A 690 1.63 18.82 30.92
C GLU A 690 1.70 20.25 31.51
N LEU A 691 2.65 21.04 31.01
CA LEU A 691 2.76 22.46 31.28
C LEU A 691 3.04 23.18 29.97
N LYS A 692 1.99 23.70 29.36
CA LYS A 692 2.08 24.44 28.11
C LYS A 692 1.78 25.89 28.32
N VAL A 693 2.49 26.76 27.63
CA VAL A 693 2.31 28.22 27.69
C VAL A 693 2.34 28.81 26.28
N ASN A 694 1.46 29.79 26.04
CA ASN A 694 1.57 30.69 24.91
C ASN A 694 2.42 31.88 25.29
N LEU A 695 3.57 32.00 24.63
CA LEU A 695 4.64 32.89 25.10
C LEU A 695 5.13 33.80 23.99
N TYR A 696 5.35 35.09 24.36
CA TYR A 696 5.95 36.11 23.51
C TYR A 696 7.19 36.72 24.19
N PHE A 697 8.32 36.72 23.49
CA PHE A 697 9.58 37.24 24.01
C PHE A 697 9.77 38.71 23.64
N THR A 698 9.74 39.58 24.65
CA THR A 698 9.93 41.02 24.47
C THR A 698 11.39 41.45 24.35
N GLY A 699 12.31 40.54 24.66
CA GLY A 699 13.75 40.70 24.51
C GLY A 699 14.49 39.42 24.14
N GLY A 700 15.64 39.54 23.46
CA GLY A 700 16.44 38.38 23.09
C GLY A 700 17.21 37.79 24.28
N ARG A 701 16.66 36.77 24.93
CA ARG A 701 17.19 36.20 26.19
C ARG A 701 17.12 34.70 26.25
N GLN A 702 17.88 34.17 27.22
CA GLN A 702 17.78 32.80 27.70
C GLN A 702 16.89 32.77 28.94
N TYR A 703 16.25 31.63 29.18
CA TYR A 703 15.48 31.36 30.36
C TYR A 703 16.07 30.15 31.08
N LYS A 704 15.99 30.16 32.39
CA LYS A 704 16.37 29.06 33.26
C LYS A 704 15.09 28.37 33.71
N ILE A 705 15.00 27.11 33.41
CA ILE A 705 13.95 26.24 33.92
C ILE A 705 14.59 25.39 35.00
N SER A 706 14.10 25.52 36.25
CA SER A 706 14.54 24.71 37.37
C SER A 706 13.38 23.89 37.87
N TYR A 707 13.60 22.64 38.19
CA TYR A 707 12.55 21.78 38.74
C TYR A 707 13.08 20.91 39.87
N THR A 708 12.19 20.62 40.84
CA THR A 708 12.51 19.81 42.01
C THR A 708 11.71 18.49 41.88
N MET A 709 12.40 17.37 42.00
CA MET A 709 11.81 16.03 41.94
C MET A 709 11.24 15.60 43.29
N ASP A 710 10.50 14.52 43.33
CA ASP A 710 9.89 13.95 44.53
C ASP A 710 10.91 13.46 45.59
N ASP A 711 12.12 13.14 45.15
CA ASP A 711 13.25 12.80 46.02
C ASP A 711 13.98 14.06 46.61
N GLY A 712 13.48 15.25 46.31
CA GLY A 712 14.06 16.52 46.72
C GLY A 712 15.23 16.99 45.87
N THR A 713 15.65 16.26 44.84
CA THR A 713 16.72 16.75 43.95
C THR A 713 16.21 17.86 43.07
N THR A 714 17.07 18.90 42.90
CA THR A 714 16.75 20.03 42.01
C THR A 714 17.68 20.01 40.81
N GLN A 715 17.08 20.13 39.64
CA GLN A 715 17.78 20.23 38.36
C GLN A 715 17.46 21.54 37.67
N SER A 716 18.28 21.95 36.71
CA SER A 716 18.02 23.15 35.95
C SER A 716 18.60 23.08 34.54
N VAL A 717 17.87 23.64 33.59
CA VAL A 717 18.25 23.73 32.18
C VAL A 717 18.20 25.22 31.81
N THR A 718 19.17 25.69 31.04
CA THR A 718 19.14 27.02 30.43
C THR A 718 18.78 26.86 28.96
N THR A 719 17.73 27.55 28.53
CA THR A 719 17.25 27.48 27.15
C THR A 719 18.24 28.11 26.17
N GLU A 720 18.03 27.86 24.90
CA GLU A 720 18.65 28.66 23.85
C GLU A 720 18.23 30.15 23.97
N LYS A 721 18.96 31.01 23.29
CA LYS A 721 18.65 32.43 23.28
C LYS A 721 17.53 32.74 22.31
N TYR A 722 16.35 33.02 22.83
CA TYR A 722 15.22 33.45 22.00
C TYR A 722 15.42 34.87 21.45
N LYS A 723 14.98 35.11 20.23
CA LYS A 723 15.01 36.44 19.61
C LYS A 723 13.84 37.29 20.09
N LYS A 724 14.04 38.60 20.20
CA LYS A 724 12.97 39.56 20.43
C LYS A 724 11.90 39.41 19.33
N GLY A 725 10.63 39.37 19.72
CA GLY A 725 9.50 39.20 18.80
C GLY A 725 9.15 37.77 18.46
N THR A 726 9.89 36.75 18.94
CA THR A 726 9.52 35.35 18.80
C THR A 726 8.30 35.05 19.70
N TYR A 727 7.35 34.31 19.15
CA TYR A 727 6.16 33.84 19.88
C TYR A 727 5.84 32.39 19.49
N GLY A 728 5.18 31.68 20.38
CA GLY A 728 4.82 30.28 20.15
C GLY A 728 4.17 29.61 21.35
N ASN A 729 3.73 28.40 21.14
CA ASN A 729 3.28 27.47 22.18
C ASN A 729 4.47 26.59 22.59
N TYR A 730 4.76 26.56 23.89
CA TYR A 730 5.90 25.82 24.42
C TYR A 730 5.44 24.86 25.53
N ASP A 731 5.83 23.61 25.43
CA ASP A 731 5.78 22.65 26.54
C ASP A 731 7.05 22.89 27.41
N ILE A 732 6.87 23.47 28.56
CA ILE A 732 7.98 23.82 29.46
C ILE A 732 8.68 22.57 30.00
N LEU A 733 7.98 21.47 30.15
CA LEU A 733 8.55 20.20 30.60
C LEU A 733 9.48 19.61 29.53
N GLU A 734 9.04 19.64 28.28
CA GLU A 734 9.85 19.17 27.13
C GLU A 734 11.11 20.02 26.96
N VAL A 735 10.97 21.35 27.06
CA VAL A 735 12.12 22.28 27.05
C VAL A 735 13.08 22.02 28.22
N ALA A 736 12.58 21.53 29.33
CA ALA A 736 13.38 21.12 30.49
C ALA A 736 14.04 19.72 30.31
N GLY A 737 13.75 18.99 29.20
CA GLY A 737 14.27 17.64 28.92
C GLY A 737 13.48 16.52 29.57
N LEU A 738 12.27 16.81 30.10
CA LEU A 738 11.36 15.85 30.69
C LEU A 738 10.42 15.30 29.61
N SER A 739 10.81 14.21 28.98
CA SER A 739 10.08 13.64 27.82
C SER A 739 9.11 12.52 28.20
N SER A 740 9.30 11.85 29.35
CA SER A 740 8.44 10.77 29.80
C SER A 740 7.45 11.19 30.88
N ASP A 741 6.24 10.61 30.87
CA ASP A 741 5.25 10.85 31.92
C ASP A 741 5.77 10.36 33.28
N ASP A 742 6.57 9.30 33.33
CA ASP A 742 7.14 8.77 34.58
C ASP A 742 8.12 9.73 35.25
N ASP A 743 8.83 10.56 34.47
CA ASP A 743 9.68 11.60 35.00
C ASP A 743 8.85 12.84 35.37
N ARG A 744 7.87 13.21 34.55
CA ARG A 744 6.99 14.35 34.74
C ARG A 744 6.19 14.26 36.06
N ILE A 745 5.62 13.09 36.36
CA ILE A 745 4.85 12.88 37.60
C ILE A 745 5.70 12.96 38.88
N LYS A 746 7.01 12.89 38.79
CA LYS A 746 7.92 13.07 39.94
C LYS A 746 8.25 14.53 40.20
N VAL A 747 7.91 15.44 39.30
CA VAL A 747 8.19 16.88 39.50
C VAL A 747 7.25 17.45 40.54
N ARG A 748 7.79 18.06 41.59
CA ARG A 748 7.06 18.69 42.70
C ARG A 748 6.96 20.18 42.56
N SER A 749 7.94 20.82 41.93
CA SER A 749 7.88 22.24 41.60
C SER A 749 8.66 22.51 40.31
N ILE A 750 8.24 23.52 39.58
CA ILE A 750 8.93 24.01 38.39
C ILE A 750 8.96 25.52 38.37
N THR A 751 10.13 26.07 38.07
CA THR A 751 10.37 27.51 37.99
C THR A 751 10.82 27.87 36.58
N PHE A 752 10.11 28.79 35.96
CA PHE A 752 10.51 29.39 34.68
C PHE A 752 10.95 30.84 34.95
N GLN A 753 12.21 31.12 34.75
CA GLN A 753 12.80 32.41 35.15
C GLN A 753 13.72 32.94 34.04
N GLN A 754 13.71 34.23 33.84
CA GLN A 754 14.63 34.90 32.95
C GLN A 754 16.08 34.81 33.48
N ASN A 755 17.00 34.50 32.58
CA ASN A 755 18.41 34.38 32.85
C ASN A 755 19.17 35.57 32.22
N GLY A 756 19.38 36.67 33.01
CA GLY A 756 20.14 37.84 32.54
C GLY A 756 19.43 39.16 32.62
N ALA A 757 20.09 40.22 32.18
CA ALA A 757 19.95 41.59 32.67
C ALA A 757 18.94 42.50 31.93
N ASN A 758 18.30 42.22 30.86
CA ASN A 758 17.33 43.11 30.20
C ASN A 758 16.39 42.34 29.26
N GLY A 759 15.12 42.72 29.25
CA GLY A 759 14.05 42.13 28.44
C GLY A 759 13.20 41.15 29.25
N GLY A 760 11.97 40.92 28.88
CA GLY A 760 11.02 40.04 29.54
C GLY A 760 10.34 39.11 28.59
N ALA A 761 9.37 38.38 29.12
CA ALA A 761 8.43 37.60 28.33
C ALA A 761 7.01 37.87 28.77
N ARG A 762 6.06 37.60 27.92
CA ARG A 762 4.63 37.67 28.23
C ARG A 762 4.03 36.30 27.96
N ILE A 763 3.32 35.78 28.96
CA ILE A 763 2.60 34.53 28.85
C ILE A 763 1.12 34.87 28.75
N TYR A 764 0.51 34.56 27.65
CA TYR A 764 -0.90 34.89 27.36
C TYR A 764 -1.84 33.80 27.84
N ASP A 765 -1.47 32.53 27.65
CA ASP A 765 -2.26 31.41 28.10
C ASP A 765 -1.38 30.36 28.77
N MET A 766 -1.94 29.63 29.72
CA MET A 766 -1.28 28.53 30.43
C MET A 766 -2.23 27.33 30.55
N LEU A 767 -1.69 26.15 30.32
CA LEU A 767 -2.36 24.86 30.54
C LEU A 767 -1.52 24.02 31.48
N VAL A 768 -2.11 23.60 32.59
CA VAL A 768 -1.45 22.75 33.60
C VAL A 768 -2.30 21.49 33.83
N LYS A 769 -1.75 20.33 33.52
CA LYS A 769 -2.32 19.02 33.82
C LYS A 769 -1.51 18.34 34.91
N VAL A 770 -2.18 17.86 35.91
CA VAL A 770 -1.58 17.09 37.00
C VAL A 770 -2.21 15.69 37.10
N PRO A 771 -1.49 14.70 37.64
CA PRO A 771 -2.06 13.36 37.87
C PRO A 771 -3.34 13.47 38.74
N SER A 772 -4.33 12.63 38.46
CA SER A 772 -5.53 12.46 39.30
C SER A 772 -5.45 11.16 40.07
N SER A 773 -5.76 11.23 41.39
CA SER A 773 -5.82 10.05 42.26
C SER A 773 -7.11 9.23 42.11
N ASN A 774 -8.09 9.71 41.34
CA ASN A 774 -9.35 9.02 41.12
C ASN A 774 -9.27 8.12 39.92
N SER A 775 -9.27 6.82 40.13
CA SER A 775 -9.26 5.76 39.11
C SER A 775 -10.60 5.60 38.36
N SER A 776 -11.56 6.52 38.51
CA SER A 776 -12.82 6.44 37.77
C SER A 776 -12.62 7.02 36.37
N ALA A 777 -12.86 6.20 35.34
CA ALA A 777 -12.84 6.56 33.93
C ALA A 777 -13.72 7.80 33.56
N THR A 778 -14.43 8.37 34.52
CA THR A 778 -15.25 9.56 34.38
C THR A 778 -14.45 10.86 34.38
N ASP A 779 -13.23 10.89 34.92
CA ASP A 779 -12.43 12.13 34.95
C ASP A 779 -11.59 12.34 33.70
N ILE A 780 -11.22 11.25 32.99
CA ILE A 780 -10.57 11.33 31.67
C ILE A 780 -11.55 11.87 30.63
N THR A 781 -12.85 11.69 30.85
CA THR A 781 -13.91 11.99 29.89
C THR A 781 -14.45 13.40 29.99
N SER A 782 -14.14 14.16 31.02
CA SER A 782 -14.71 15.50 31.19
C SER A 782 -13.92 16.61 30.47
N ALA A 783 -12.65 16.39 30.15
CA ALA A 783 -11.86 17.43 29.47
C ALA A 783 -11.76 17.21 27.93
N ASN A 784 -11.96 15.99 27.41
CA ASN A 784 -11.94 15.70 25.96
C ASN A 784 -13.18 14.98 25.42
N ARG A 785 -14.18 14.67 26.24
CA ARG A 785 -15.53 14.52 25.75
C ARG A 785 -16.18 15.90 25.71
N LEU A 786 -16.09 16.58 24.63
CA LEU A 786 -17.28 17.22 24.09
C LEU A 786 -18.41 16.24 24.40
N LYS A 787 -19.40 16.63 25.26
CA LYS A 787 -20.54 15.82 25.68
C LYS A 787 -20.94 14.94 24.50
N ALA A 788 -21.17 13.66 24.75
CA ALA A 788 -21.44 12.66 23.74
C ALA A 788 -22.72 12.93 22.93
N GLY A 789 -22.70 13.95 22.12
CA GLY A 789 -23.41 14.04 20.87
C GLY A 789 -22.47 13.44 19.83
N LYS A 790 -23.00 12.52 19.01
CA LYS A 790 -22.24 11.92 17.90
C LYS A 790 -21.53 13.04 17.13
N VAL A 791 -20.22 13.18 17.33
CA VAL A 791 -19.40 14.04 16.48
C VAL A 791 -19.05 13.21 15.26
N LEU A 792 -19.68 13.50 14.14
CA LEU A 792 -19.42 12.82 12.89
C LEU A 792 -18.60 13.75 11.99
N LYS A 793 -17.56 13.21 11.40
CA LYS A 793 -16.87 13.84 10.28
C LYS A 793 -17.70 13.52 9.04
N VAL A 794 -18.42 14.51 8.50
CA VAL A 794 -19.35 14.30 7.38
C VAL A 794 -18.99 15.22 6.21
N MET A 795 -19.40 14.83 5.03
CA MET A 795 -19.35 15.69 3.86
C MET A 795 -20.62 16.53 3.78
N HIS A 796 -20.49 17.84 3.86
CA HIS A 796 -21.59 18.78 3.67
C HIS A 796 -21.21 19.80 2.60
N ASN A 797 -21.99 19.84 1.52
CA ASN A 797 -21.74 20.71 0.35
C ASN A 797 -20.31 20.56 -0.23
N GLY A 798 -19.80 19.32 -0.32
CA GLY A 798 -18.48 19.03 -0.90
C GLY A 798 -17.29 19.38 0.00
N ARG A 799 -17.52 19.66 1.28
CA ARG A 799 -16.47 19.94 2.28
C ARG A 799 -16.57 19.00 3.46
N ILE A 800 -15.42 18.60 4.01
CA ILE A 800 -15.39 17.88 5.27
C ILE A 800 -15.73 18.86 6.40
N VAL A 801 -16.77 18.55 7.14
CA VAL A 801 -17.23 19.32 8.28
C VAL A 801 -17.41 18.44 9.50
N ILE A 802 -17.36 19.01 10.67
CA ILE A 802 -17.66 18.34 11.92
C ILE A 802 -19.15 18.56 12.20
N GLN A 803 -19.94 17.50 12.19
CA GLN A 803 -21.34 17.53 12.61
C GLN A 803 -21.45 17.16 14.09
N LYS A 804 -22.13 18.00 14.86
CA LYS A 804 -22.48 17.76 16.24
C LYS A 804 -23.93 18.21 16.45
N ASP A 805 -24.80 17.29 16.85
CA ASP A 805 -26.21 17.58 17.18
C ASP A 805 -26.94 18.42 16.10
N ASP A 806 -26.94 18.01 14.86
CA ASP A 806 -27.55 18.70 13.70
C ASP A 806 -26.94 20.08 13.34
N ILE A 807 -25.83 20.47 13.98
CA ILE A 807 -25.08 21.67 13.64
C ILE A 807 -23.77 21.26 12.98
N TYR A 808 -23.41 21.99 11.92
CA TYR A 808 -22.17 21.75 11.17
C TYR A 808 -21.11 22.80 11.54
N TYR A 809 -19.88 22.35 11.69
CA TYR A 809 -18.73 23.21 12.02
C TYR A 809 -17.63 22.99 10.97
N ASN A 810 -16.87 24.00 10.64
CA ASN A 810 -15.65 23.82 9.87
C ASN A 810 -14.55 23.17 10.75
N ILE A 811 -13.42 22.81 10.11
CA ILE A 811 -12.30 22.17 10.82
C ILE A 811 -11.63 23.05 11.87
N GLN A 812 -11.92 24.36 11.88
CA GLN A 812 -11.50 25.32 12.89
C GLN A 812 -12.52 25.47 14.03
N GLY A 813 -13.63 24.71 14.01
CA GLY A 813 -14.67 24.75 15.04
C GLY A 813 -15.68 25.88 14.90
N GLN A 814 -15.72 26.59 13.76
CA GLN A 814 -16.70 27.65 13.51
C GLN A 814 -17.99 27.03 12.95
N GLU A 815 -19.13 27.43 13.50
CA GLU A 815 -20.45 27.00 13.05
C GLU A 815 -20.70 27.45 11.61
N LEU A 816 -21.10 26.50 10.78
CA LEU A 816 -21.51 26.74 9.41
C LEU A 816 -23.04 26.98 9.37
N LYS A 817 -23.47 28.18 9.03
CA LYS A 817 -24.88 28.55 8.88
C LYS A 817 -25.45 28.10 7.54
#